data_273284d55ebf09eb80ecdb63181438d8
#
_entry.id   273284d55ebf09eb80ecdb63181438d8
#
_cell.length_a   1.000
_cell.length_b   1.000
_cell.length_c   1.000
_cell.angle_alpha   90.00
_cell.angle_beta   90.00
_cell.angle_gamma   90.00
#
_symmetry.space_group_name_H-M   'P 1'
#
loop_
_entity.id
_entity.type
_entity.pdbx_description
1 polymer ?
#
loop_
_entity_poly.entity_id
_entity_poly.type
_entity_poly.pdbx_seq_one_letter_code
_entity_poly.pdbx_strand_id
1 'polypeptide(L)'
;MPNYWQFPTVSMGLGPIMGIYQAHVMRYMSARGLVPRNDRKVWVFCGDGEMDEPESKGAIALAGRENLENLIFVINCNLQRLDGPVRGNGKIIQELEGAFRGCGWNVIKVVWGRFWDPLIAKDKEGKLQELMDHVVDGELQNFKAKGGAYTRDNFFAQNPDVLEMVSDLTDEDIYRLNRGGHDPYKVYAAYHKAINSKGAPTVILALTTKGYGTGSREADNTTHQVKKLSMDNIKSFRDRFDIPVSDDDIENIPYVKPPKDSPEIQYLLKTREKLGGPIPRRRDDFKALPEADSKAFDKFNNGSGDRKLSTTMASVRIITDLLKDKGIGERIVPIVPDEARTFGMEGLFRQIGIYSSEGQKYNPEDADKVMWYKESRDGVMLEEGITESGAFSAWIALATAYSNYDFPMIPIYLFYSMFGFQRIHDLAWAAGDSQARGFLIGATSGRTTLNGEGLQHQDGHSHIFSSTIPNCLSYDPTYAYEVATIFKDGIQKMYVEKKNCFYYITVMNENYDHPEKPDGCEDGIIKGLYKLKEAENPSVRLVGSGSILRESVKAVEVLSKYKINAEVWSATSFNLLRKDGMEVERENRLNPTKEAKIPYVTKQFSDSDTPIIASTDYMRSYAEQIRPYIDSEYYVLGTDGYGRSDSRESLRSFFEIDANNIAATAAYALFKKGDIDKKEVNKIYKDLGIDASKPNPWEV
;
A
#
# COMPACT_ATOMS: atom_id res chain seq x y z
N MET A 1 -9.98 -6.53 -14.31
CA MET A 1 -9.16 -6.82 -15.50
C MET A 1 -7.67 -6.82 -15.19
N PRO A 2 -7.15 -7.80 -14.44
CA PRO A 2 -5.79 -7.78 -13.90
C PRO A 2 -4.70 -7.79 -14.98
N ASN A 3 -4.96 -8.37 -16.12
CA ASN A 3 -4.00 -8.39 -17.24
C ASN A 3 -4.01 -7.10 -18.10
N TYR A 4 -4.90 -6.17 -17.80
CA TYR A 4 -5.08 -4.94 -18.55
C TYR A 4 -4.56 -3.71 -17.78
N TRP A 5 -4.98 -3.53 -16.52
CA TRP A 5 -4.58 -2.39 -15.70
C TRP A 5 -3.24 -2.63 -14.99
N GLN A 6 -2.28 -1.72 -15.19
CA GLN A 6 -1.01 -1.70 -14.44
C GLN A 6 -1.12 -0.90 -13.15
N PHE A 7 -1.90 0.20 -13.15
CA PHE A 7 -2.06 1.13 -12.04
C PHE A 7 -3.55 1.33 -11.76
N PRO A 8 -4.22 0.40 -11.06
CA PRO A 8 -5.59 0.59 -10.61
C PRO A 8 -5.61 1.65 -9.50
N THR A 9 -6.07 2.85 -9.83
CA THR A 9 -6.20 3.97 -8.91
C THR A 9 -7.59 4.57 -9.01
N VAL A 10 -8.02 5.25 -7.94
CA VAL A 10 -9.24 6.04 -7.86
C VAL A 10 -8.90 7.45 -7.40
N SER A 11 -9.86 8.39 -7.44
CA SER A 11 -9.66 9.80 -7.07
C SER A 11 -9.56 10.03 -5.55
N MET A 12 -8.72 9.24 -4.87
CA MET A 12 -8.52 9.23 -3.41
C MET A 12 -7.06 9.48 -3.00
N GLY A 13 -6.31 10.18 -3.84
CA GLY A 13 -4.92 10.54 -3.56
C GLY A 13 -3.87 9.49 -3.90
N LEU A 14 -4.25 8.25 -4.22
CA LEU A 14 -3.29 7.17 -4.51
C LEU A 14 -2.52 7.42 -5.81
N GLY A 15 -3.20 7.90 -6.86
CA GLY A 15 -2.57 8.23 -8.14
C GLY A 15 -1.45 9.26 -8.00
N PRO A 16 -1.68 10.41 -7.35
CA PRO A 16 -0.66 11.41 -7.08
C PRO A 16 0.58 10.88 -6.36
N ILE A 17 0.41 10.26 -5.19
CA ILE A 17 1.57 9.77 -4.42
C ILE A 17 2.31 8.65 -5.14
N MET A 18 1.61 7.66 -5.68
CA MET A 18 2.23 6.57 -6.47
C MET A 18 2.95 7.11 -7.70
N GLY A 19 2.40 8.12 -8.39
CA GLY A 19 3.04 8.74 -9.55
C GLY A 19 4.35 9.45 -9.21
N ILE A 20 4.41 10.15 -8.08
CA ILE A 20 5.65 10.78 -7.59
C ILE A 20 6.73 9.73 -7.36
N TYR A 21 6.41 8.68 -6.60
CA TYR A 21 7.39 7.64 -6.29
C TYR A 21 7.73 6.75 -7.50
N GLN A 22 6.80 6.58 -8.45
CA GLN A 22 7.13 5.95 -9.74
C GLN A 22 8.19 6.76 -10.51
N ALA A 23 8.08 8.09 -10.54
CA ALA A 23 9.06 8.96 -11.18
C ALA A 23 10.41 8.97 -10.42
N HIS A 24 10.36 8.95 -9.09
CA HIS A 24 11.53 8.86 -8.21
C HIS A 24 12.29 7.54 -8.43
N VAL A 25 11.61 6.41 -8.36
CA VAL A 25 12.20 5.07 -8.58
C VAL A 25 12.74 4.91 -10.00
N MET A 26 12.10 5.50 -11.01
CA MET A 26 12.63 5.52 -12.37
C MET A 26 14.03 6.15 -12.44
N ARG A 27 14.24 7.25 -11.71
CA ARG A 27 15.55 7.91 -11.62
C ARG A 27 16.54 7.10 -10.80
N TYR A 28 16.08 6.55 -9.66
CA TYR A 28 16.87 5.66 -8.82
C TYR A 28 17.43 4.45 -9.60
N MET A 29 16.59 3.73 -10.33
CA MET A 29 17.04 2.57 -11.11
C MET A 29 18.05 2.95 -12.21
N SER A 30 17.85 4.13 -12.86
CA SER A 30 18.80 4.63 -13.85
C SER A 30 20.12 5.10 -13.22
N ALA A 31 20.08 5.73 -12.05
CA ALA A 31 21.26 6.18 -11.32
C ALA A 31 22.14 4.99 -10.88
N ARG A 32 21.52 3.87 -10.52
CA ARG A 32 22.20 2.61 -10.23
C ARG A 32 22.66 1.83 -11.48
N GLY A 33 22.38 2.32 -12.69
CA GLY A 33 22.72 1.62 -13.93
C GLY A 33 21.90 0.36 -14.23
N LEU A 34 20.81 0.11 -13.49
CA LEU A 34 19.97 -1.08 -13.65
C LEU A 34 19.13 -1.04 -14.92
N VAL A 35 18.70 0.16 -15.31
CA VAL A 35 17.96 0.41 -16.54
C VAL A 35 18.56 1.61 -17.29
N PRO A 36 18.49 1.63 -18.63
CA PRO A 36 18.98 2.77 -19.38
C PRO A 36 18.24 4.05 -19.00
N ARG A 37 18.97 5.17 -18.88
CA ARG A 37 18.34 6.49 -18.78
C ARG A 37 17.59 6.77 -20.10
N ASN A 38 16.34 7.16 -19.97
CA ASN A 38 15.48 7.52 -21.08
C ASN A 38 14.65 8.76 -20.73
N ASP A 39 13.92 9.28 -21.70
CA ASP A 39 13.08 10.48 -21.58
C ASP A 39 11.60 10.18 -21.28
N ARG A 40 11.27 8.94 -20.89
CA ARG A 40 9.91 8.57 -20.47
C ARG A 40 9.41 9.48 -19.35
N LYS A 41 8.14 9.82 -19.40
CA LYS A 41 7.46 10.64 -18.41
C LYS A 41 6.42 9.82 -17.66
N VAL A 42 6.25 10.17 -16.39
CA VAL A 42 5.12 9.74 -15.57
C VAL A 42 4.07 10.84 -15.64
N TRP A 43 2.89 10.50 -16.14
CA TRP A 43 1.74 11.39 -16.21
C TRP A 43 0.73 11.00 -15.15
N VAL A 44 0.26 11.98 -14.37
CA VAL A 44 -0.75 11.78 -13.34
C VAL A 44 -1.91 12.73 -13.62
N PHE A 45 -3.09 12.17 -13.84
CA PHE A 45 -4.32 12.92 -14.05
C PHE A 45 -5.13 12.90 -12.75
N CYS A 46 -5.36 14.07 -12.17
CA CYS A 46 -6.04 14.25 -10.89
C CYS A 46 -7.25 15.16 -11.02
N GLY A 47 -8.24 15.02 -10.14
CA GLY A 47 -9.28 16.02 -9.93
C GLY A 47 -8.83 17.10 -8.95
N ASP A 48 -9.40 18.32 -9.07
CA ASP A 48 -9.17 19.40 -8.11
C ASP A 48 -9.72 19.08 -6.72
N GLY A 49 -10.85 18.38 -6.64
CA GLY A 49 -11.39 17.86 -5.37
C GLY A 49 -10.53 16.76 -4.75
N GLU A 50 -9.86 15.94 -5.54
CA GLU A 50 -8.91 14.92 -5.09
C GLU A 50 -7.69 15.55 -4.38
N MET A 51 -7.37 16.80 -4.68
CA MET A 51 -6.28 17.51 -4.00
C MET A 51 -6.59 17.87 -2.54
N ASP A 52 -7.80 17.59 -2.04
CA ASP A 52 -8.10 17.66 -0.60
C ASP A 52 -7.50 16.48 0.17
N GLU A 53 -7.28 15.32 -0.49
CA GLU A 53 -6.65 14.15 0.14
C GLU A 53 -5.20 14.47 0.57
N PRO A 54 -4.80 14.08 1.79
CA PRO A 54 -3.42 14.29 2.26
C PRO A 54 -2.38 13.64 1.35
N GLU A 55 -2.66 12.44 0.83
CA GLU A 55 -1.80 11.68 -0.07
C GLU A 55 -1.53 12.43 -1.37
N SER A 56 -2.49 13.19 -1.88
CA SER A 56 -2.34 13.98 -3.11
C SER A 56 -1.23 15.04 -3.01
N LYS A 57 -1.03 15.60 -1.81
CA LYS A 57 -0.04 16.65 -1.54
C LYS A 57 1.15 16.14 -0.73
N GLY A 58 1.06 14.95 -0.17
CA GLY A 58 2.02 14.44 0.81
C GLY A 58 3.47 14.36 0.33
N ALA A 59 3.69 14.20 -0.97
CA ALA A 59 5.03 14.04 -1.54
C ALA A 59 5.41 15.10 -2.59
N ILE A 60 4.60 16.15 -2.81
CA ILE A 60 4.93 17.18 -3.81
C ILE A 60 6.23 17.93 -3.51
N ALA A 61 6.57 18.11 -2.22
CA ALA A 61 7.83 18.70 -1.80
C ALA A 61 9.04 17.81 -2.13
N LEU A 62 8.91 16.49 -1.98
CA LEU A 62 9.94 15.53 -2.41
C LEU A 62 10.18 15.64 -3.91
N ALA A 63 9.12 15.65 -4.71
CA ALA A 63 9.24 15.74 -6.17
C ALA A 63 9.99 17.00 -6.61
N GLY A 64 9.73 18.14 -5.97
CA GLY A 64 10.46 19.40 -6.24
C GLY A 64 11.92 19.32 -5.78
N ARG A 65 12.18 18.86 -4.55
CA ARG A 65 13.54 18.72 -4.00
C ARG A 65 14.41 17.78 -4.83
N GLU A 66 13.84 16.68 -5.30
CA GLU A 66 14.51 15.71 -6.17
C GLU A 66 14.58 16.15 -7.64
N ASN A 67 14.01 17.31 -7.99
CA ASN A 67 13.97 17.83 -9.36
C ASN A 67 13.42 16.81 -10.37
N LEU A 68 12.30 16.14 -10.07
CA LEU A 68 11.74 15.06 -10.88
C LEU A 68 11.17 15.59 -12.22
N GLU A 69 12.04 16.01 -13.14
CA GLU A 69 11.67 16.52 -14.47
C GLU A 69 10.93 15.51 -15.36
N ASN A 70 10.91 14.25 -14.95
CA ASN A 70 10.19 13.17 -15.60
C ASN A 70 8.74 13.03 -15.10
N LEU A 71 8.27 13.91 -14.21
CA LEU A 71 6.93 13.89 -13.63
C LEU A 71 6.09 15.06 -14.14
N ILE A 72 4.87 14.76 -14.60
CA ILE A 72 3.89 15.74 -15.05
C ILE A 72 2.55 15.43 -14.42
N PHE A 73 2.01 16.40 -13.66
CA PHE A 73 0.64 16.36 -13.17
C PHE A 73 -0.28 17.16 -14.09
N VAL A 74 -1.48 16.64 -14.32
CA VAL A 74 -2.59 17.37 -14.98
C VAL A 74 -3.76 17.37 -14.02
N ILE A 75 -4.04 18.54 -13.44
CA ILE A 75 -5.16 18.69 -12.52
C ILE A 75 -6.35 19.23 -13.29
N ASN A 76 -7.39 18.42 -13.36
CA ASN A 76 -8.67 18.76 -13.98
C ASN A 76 -9.48 19.62 -13.00
N CYS A 77 -9.33 20.94 -13.10
CA CYS A 77 -10.01 21.92 -12.25
C CYS A 77 -11.41 22.19 -12.81
N ASN A 78 -12.36 21.31 -12.55
CA ASN A 78 -13.75 21.54 -12.91
C ASN A 78 -14.52 22.36 -11.85
N LEU A 79 -13.86 22.71 -10.73
CA LEU A 79 -14.31 23.50 -9.61
C LEU A 79 -15.38 22.83 -8.72
N GLN A 80 -15.73 21.58 -8.97
CA GLN A 80 -16.85 20.90 -8.32
C GLN A 80 -16.42 19.58 -7.67
N ARG A 81 -16.87 19.37 -6.43
CA ARG A 81 -16.98 18.06 -5.77
C ARG A 81 -18.26 17.35 -6.20
N LEU A 82 -18.73 16.41 -5.38
CA LEU A 82 -19.97 15.67 -5.64
C LEU A 82 -21.21 16.53 -5.35
N ASP A 83 -21.17 17.33 -4.28
CA ASP A 83 -22.31 18.08 -3.76
C ASP A 83 -22.28 19.57 -4.12
N GLY A 84 -21.16 20.09 -4.59
CA GLY A 84 -21.01 21.51 -4.87
C GLY A 84 -19.58 21.90 -5.21
N PRO A 85 -19.21 23.20 -5.12
CA PRO A 85 -17.88 23.69 -5.48
C PRO A 85 -16.79 23.19 -4.52
N VAL A 86 -15.58 23.01 -5.04
CA VAL A 86 -14.37 22.67 -4.23
C VAL A 86 -14.03 23.83 -3.30
N ARG A 87 -14.02 25.06 -3.81
CA ARG A 87 -13.71 26.30 -3.08
C ARG A 87 -14.71 27.41 -3.48
N GLY A 88 -15.98 27.26 -3.15
CA GLY A 88 -17.02 28.19 -3.60
C GLY A 88 -16.72 29.67 -3.40
N ASN A 89 -16.23 30.05 -2.23
CA ASN A 89 -15.83 31.43 -1.87
C ASN A 89 -14.35 31.72 -2.13
N GLY A 90 -13.60 30.80 -2.73
CA GLY A 90 -12.17 30.91 -2.98
C GLY A 90 -11.83 30.60 -4.42
N LYS A 91 -10.57 30.27 -4.65
CA LYS A 91 -9.98 29.98 -5.97
C LYS A 91 -9.02 28.83 -5.88
N ILE A 92 -9.47 27.61 -6.20
CA ILE A 92 -8.68 26.38 -6.09
C ILE A 92 -7.42 26.42 -6.97
N ILE A 93 -7.50 27.02 -8.16
CA ILE A 93 -6.34 27.09 -9.08
C ILE A 93 -5.21 27.90 -8.47
N GLN A 94 -5.53 29.06 -7.83
CA GLN A 94 -4.53 29.91 -7.18
C GLN A 94 -3.98 29.24 -5.90
N GLU A 95 -4.81 28.54 -5.13
CA GLU A 95 -4.36 27.75 -3.98
C GLU A 95 -3.37 26.68 -4.40
N LEU A 96 -3.69 25.91 -5.44
CA LEU A 96 -2.82 24.88 -5.97
C LEU A 96 -1.55 25.45 -6.60
N GLU A 97 -1.66 26.54 -7.36
CA GLU A 97 -0.49 27.25 -7.90
C GLU A 97 0.49 27.62 -6.79
N GLY A 98 -0.01 28.23 -5.70
CA GLY A 98 0.82 28.60 -4.54
C GLY A 98 1.51 27.38 -3.91
N ALA A 99 0.76 26.30 -3.69
CA ALA A 99 1.31 25.07 -3.12
C ALA A 99 2.41 24.42 -3.98
N PHE A 100 2.16 24.26 -5.27
CA PHE A 100 3.14 23.64 -6.17
C PHE A 100 4.36 24.52 -6.42
N ARG A 101 4.19 25.86 -6.60
CA ARG A 101 5.33 26.78 -6.72
C ARG A 101 6.19 26.80 -5.47
N GLY A 102 5.55 26.81 -4.28
CA GLY A 102 6.25 26.74 -2.99
C GLY A 102 7.09 25.48 -2.83
N CYS A 103 6.69 24.38 -3.49
CA CYS A 103 7.44 23.13 -3.52
C CYS A 103 8.42 23.00 -4.70
N GLY A 104 8.67 24.06 -5.49
CA GLY A 104 9.66 24.04 -6.56
C GLY A 104 9.19 23.47 -7.89
N TRP A 105 7.89 23.36 -8.13
CA TRP A 105 7.35 22.86 -9.39
C TRP A 105 7.21 23.97 -10.46
N ASN A 106 7.35 23.59 -11.72
CA ASN A 106 6.87 24.38 -12.85
C ASN A 106 5.33 24.33 -12.87
N VAL A 107 4.67 25.47 -12.91
CA VAL A 107 3.20 25.56 -12.97
C VAL A 107 2.77 26.16 -14.29
N ILE A 108 1.92 25.45 -15.01
CA ILE A 108 1.28 25.89 -16.25
C ILE A 108 -0.22 26.00 -15.99
N LYS A 109 -0.79 27.19 -16.14
CA LYS A 109 -2.23 27.41 -15.99
C LYS A 109 -2.90 27.44 -17.38
N VAL A 110 -3.95 26.63 -17.57
CA VAL A 110 -4.75 26.56 -18.79
C VAL A 110 -6.19 26.95 -18.43
N VAL A 111 -6.38 28.25 -18.22
CA VAL A 111 -7.62 28.82 -17.64
C VAL A 111 -8.58 29.27 -18.74
N TRP A 112 -8.13 30.14 -19.62
CA TRP A 112 -8.94 30.76 -20.66
C TRP A 112 -8.69 30.11 -22.03
N GLY A 113 -9.75 29.76 -22.74
CA GLY A 113 -9.66 29.26 -24.11
C GLY A 113 -9.33 30.38 -25.11
N ARG A 114 -8.97 30.00 -26.33
CA ARG A 114 -8.51 30.92 -27.39
C ARG A 114 -9.53 32.02 -27.74
N PHE A 115 -10.80 31.80 -27.52
CA PHE A 115 -11.85 32.83 -27.81
C PHE A 115 -11.78 34.01 -26.84
N TRP A 116 -11.13 33.86 -25.71
CA TRP A 116 -10.80 34.95 -24.77
C TRP A 116 -9.61 35.80 -25.23
N ASP A 117 -8.71 35.26 -26.07
CA ASP A 117 -7.48 35.94 -26.46
C ASP A 117 -7.72 37.31 -27.10
N PRO A 118 -8.74 37.51 -28.00
CA PRO A 118 -9.04 38.84 -28.51
C PRO A 118 -9.51 39.85 -27.49
N LEU A 119 -10.31 39.39 -26.48
CA LEU A 119 -10.77 40.25 -25.40
C LEU A 119 -9.61 40.65 -24.49
N ILE A 120 -8.78 39.68 -24.09
CA ILE A 120 -7.55 39.92 -23.30
C ILE A 120 -6.61 40.87 -24.03
N ALA A 121 -6.46 40.76 -25.34
CA ALA A 121 -5.64 41.63 -26.16
C ALA A 121 -6.18 43.07 -26.24
N LYS A 122 -7.52 43.27 -26.13
CA LYS A 122 -8.17 44.60 -26.09
C LYS A 122 -8.02 45.26 -24.71
N ASP A 123 -7.82 44.50 -23.63
CA ASP A 123 -7.72 44.97 -22.25
C ASP A 123 -6.38 45.68 -21.98
N LYS A 124 -6.27 46.94 -22.42
CA LYS A 124 -5.04 47.75 -22.26
C LYS A 124 -4.86 48.31 -20.84
N GLU A 125 -5.97 48.49 -20.13
CA GLU A 125 -5.99 49.07 -18.79
C GLU A 125 -6.06 48.00 -17.68
N GLY A 126 -6.16 46.72 -18.04
CA GLY A 126 -6.20 45.61 -17.10
C GLY A 126 -7.55 45.44 -16.36
N LYS A 127 -8.63 46.12 -16.81
CA LYS A 127 -9.94 46.06 -16.17
C LYS A 127 -10.60 44.70 -16.28
N LEU A 128 -10.48 44.04 -17.43
CA LEU A 128 -10.96 42.67 -17.60
C LEU A 128 -10.15 41.69 -16.75
N GLN A 129 -8.82 41.88 -16.70
CA GLN A 129 -7.96 41.07 -15.85
C GLN A 129 -8.33 41.24 -14.37
N GLU A 130 -8.59 42.48 -13.92
CA GLU A 130 -9.03 42.74 -12.54
C GLU A 130 -10.32 41.99 -12.19
N LEU A 131 -11.33 42.02 -13.07
CA LEU A 131 -12.54 41.22 -12.87
C LEU A 131 -12.25 39.72 -12.80
N MET A 132 -11.43 39.19 -13.72
CA MET A 132 -11.01 37.78 -13.72
C MET A 132 -10.28 37.42 -12.41
N ASP A 133 -9.49 38.32 -11.87
CA ASP A 133 -8.72 38.10 -10.64
C ASP A 133 -9.61 38.15 -9.38
N HIS A 134 -10.75 38.79 -9.42
CA HIS A 134 -11.69 38.89 -8.29
C HIS A 134 -12.78 37.79 -8.27
N VAL A 135 -13.11 37.20 -9.42
CA VAL A 135 -14.16 36.16 -9.52
C VAL A 135 -13.81 34.92 -8.71
N VAL A 136 -14.70 34.52 -7.82
CA VAL A 136 -14.59 33.25 -7.04
C VAL A 136 -15.11 32.04 -7.83
N ASP A 137 -14.67 30.85 -7.45
CA ASP A 137 -14.99 29.61 -8.17
C ASP A 137 -16.50 29.32 -8.26
N GLY A 138 -17.27 29.65 -7.21
CA GLY A 138 -18.73 29.48 -7.22
C GLY A 138 -19.41 30.34 -8.28
N GLU A 139 -18.88 31.55 -8.57
CA GLU A 139 -19.43 32.42 -9.61
C GLU A 139 -18.93 31.99 -11.00
N LEU A 140 -17.69 31.53 -11.14
CA LEU A 140 -17.20 30.89 -12.38
C LEU A 140 -18.04 29.66 -12.78
N GLN A 141 -18.55 28.91 -11.81
CA GLN A 141 -19.51 27.83 -12.05
C GLN A 141 -20.85 28.38 -12.56
N ASN A 142 -21.39 29.41 -11.90
CA ASN A 142 -22.66 30.03 -12.27
C ASN A 142 -22.66 30.55 -13.72
N PHE A 143 -21.58 31.22 -14.14
CA PHE A 143 -21.46 31.74 -15.51
C PHE A 143 -21.63 30.62 -16.54
N LYS A 144 -21.16 29.43 -16.27
CA LYS A 144 -21.31 28.30 -17.20
C LYS A 144 -22.68 27.62 -17.07
N ALA A 145 -23.16 27.44 -15.84
CA ALA A 145 -24.44 26.77 -15.61
C ALA A 145 -25.66 27.62 -16.05
N LYS A 146 -25.59 28.95 -15.92
CA LYS A 146 -26.70 29.88 -16.21
C LYS A 146 -26.62 30.53 -17.59
N GLY A 147 -25.51 30.38 -18.32
CA GLY A 147 -25.37 30.79 -19.70
C GLY A 147 -24.88 32.20 -19.95
N GLY A 148 -24.88 32.61 -21.22
CA GLY A 148 -24.26 33.85 -21.69
C GLY A 148 -24.94 35.14 -21.21
N ALA A 149 -26.29 35.21 -21.18
CA ALA A 149 -26.99 36.37 -20.62
C ALA A 149 -26.62 36.64 -19.17
N TYR A 150 -26.61 35.57 -18.33
CA TYR A 150 -26.20 35.71 -16.93
C TYR A 150 -24.75 36.19 -16.82
N THR A 151 -23.87 35.68 -17.66
CA THR A 151 -22.44 36.07 -17.68
C THR A 151 -22.27 37.53 -18.09
N ARG A 152 -23.03 38.01 -19.08
CA ARG A 152 -23.07 39.46 -19.47
C ARG A 152 -23.46 40.33 -18.29
N ASP A 153 -24.58 40.03 -17.65
CA ASP A 153 -25.19 40.85 -16.60
C ASP A 153 -24.40 40.81 -15.29
N ASN A 154 -23.75 39.66 -14.95
CA ASN A 154 -23.13 39.46 -13.64
C ASN A 154 -21.61 39.45 -13.65
N PHE A 155 -20.96 39.39 -14.84
CA PHE A 155 -19.53 39.51 -14.97
C PHE A 155 -19.13 40.75 -15.75
N PHE A 156 -19.49 40.85 -17.04
CA PHE A 156 -19.07 41.96 -17.89
C PHE A 156 -19.68 43.30 -17.41
N ALA A 157 -20.92 43.33 -16.97
CA ALA A 157 -21.61 44.54 -16.51
C ALA A 157 -21.07 45.09 -15.18
N GLN A 158 -20.16 44.39 -14.48
CA GLN A 158 -19.51 44.94 -13.27
C GLN A 158 -18.58 46.12 -13.59
N ASN A 159 -18.15 46.27 -14.84
CA ASN A 159 -17.36 47.39 -15.28
C ASN A 159 -17.84 47.85 -16.67
N PRO A 160 -18.23 49.13 -16.87
CA PRO A 160 -18.76 49.66 -18.12
C PRO A 160 -17.82 49.46 -19.31
N ASP A 161 -16.51 49.65 -19.12
CA ASP A 161 -15.52 49.49 -20.21
C ASP A 161 -15.35 48.02 -20.62
N VAL A 162 -15.49 47.11 -19.63
CA VAL A 162 -15.46 45.67 -19.90
C VAL A 162 -16.75 45.20 -20.60
N LEU A 163 -17.90 45.78 -20.23
CA LEU A 163 -19.15 45.52 -20.89
C LEU A 163 -19.13 45.96 -22.38
N GLU A 164 -18.53 47.11 -22.67
CA GLU A 164 -18.36 47.62 -24.02
C GLU A 164 -17.48 46.70 -24.89
N MET A 165 -16.50 46.02 -24.29
CA MET A 165 -15.65 45.08 -25.02
C MET A 165 -16.40 43.90 -25.64
N VAL A 166 -17.61 43.59 -25.14
CA VAL A 166 -18.47 42.50 -25.59
C VAL A 166 -19.79 42.99 -26.18
N SER A 167 -19.92 44.30 -26.51
CA SER A 167 -21.13 44.91 -27.07
C SER A 167 -21.57 44.24 -28.37
N ASP A 168 -20.61 43.82 -29.21
CA ASP A 168 -20.83 43.15 -30.49
C ASP A 168 -21.09 41.63 -30.41
N LEU A 169 -20.93 41.02 -29.19
CA LEU A 169 -21.13 39.59 -28.99
C LEU A 169 -22.57 39.30 -28.59
N THR A 170 -23.14 38.24 -29.15
CA THR A 170 -24.42 37.68 -28.68
C THR A 170 -24.21 36.95 -27.36
N ASP A 171 -25.31 36.62 -26.65
CA ASP A 171 -25.20 35.81 -25.42
C ASP A 171 -24.69 34.40 -25.73
N GLU A 172 -25.01 33.86 -26.91
CA GLU A 172 -24.46 32.59 -27.40
C GLU A 172 -22.93 32.69 -27.61
N ASP A 173 -22.44 33.80 -28.16
CA ASP A 173 -20.98 34.02 -28.33
C ASP A 173 -20.30 34.11 -26.99
N ILE A 174 -20.89 34.79 -26.00
CA ILE A 174 -20.37 34.84 -24.60
C ILE A 174 -20.35 33.43 -23.98
N TYR A 175 -21.42 32.64 -24.17
CA TYR A 175 -21.45 31.24 -23.69
C TYR A 175 -20.36 30.38 -24.32
N ARG A 176 -19.98 30.65 -25.59
CA ARG A 176 -18.89 29.97 -26.31
C ARG A 176 -17.49 30.40 -25.90
N LEU A 177 -17.32 31.41 -25.07
CA LEU A 177 -16.04 31.73 -24.44
C LEU A 177 -15.61 30.56 -23.55
N ASN A 178 -14.84 29.64 -24.13
CA ASN A 178 -14.50 28.37 -23.52
C ASN A 178 -13.48 28.49 -22.39
N ARG A 179 -13.55 27.56 -21.46
CA ARG A 179 -12.48 27.26 -20.51
C ARG A 179 -11.29 26.62 -21.21
N GLY A 180 -10.08 26.97 -20.81
CA GLY A 180 -8.84 26.57 -21.48
C GLY A 180 -8.62 25.05 -21.54
N GLY A 181 -9.07 24.32 -20.50
CA GLY A 181 -8.96 22.86 -20.45
C GLY A 181 -9.81 22.13 -21.50
N HIS A 182 -10.74 22.84 -22.16
CA HIS A 182 -11.51 22.33 -23.30
C HIS A 182 -11.05 22.89 -24.66
N ASP A 183 -9.96 23.65 -24.69
CA ASP A 183 -9.37 24.16 -25.90
C ASP A 183 -8.20 23.26 -26.36
N PRO A 184 -8.36 22.49 -27.45
CA PRO A 184 -7.31 21.55 -27.88
C PRO A 184 -5.98 22.23 -28.20
N TYR A 185 -5.95 23.48 -28.65
CA TYR A 185 -4.71 24.22 -28.93
C TYR A 185 -4.00 24.63 -27.65
N LYS A 186 -4.75 25.13 -26.67
CA LYS A 186 -4.19 25.51 -25.36
C LYS A 186 -3.67 24.28 -24.60
N VAL A 187 -4.43 23.18 -24.63
CA VAL A 187 -4.03 21.89 -24.02
C VAL A 187 -2.79 21.32 -24.71
N TYR A 188 -2.76 21.31 -26.04
CA TYR A 188 -1.56 20.88 -26.79
C TYR A 188 -0.33 21.71 -26.43
N ALA A 189 -0.45 23.05 -26.42
CA ALA A 189 0.65 23.94 -26.07
C ALA A 189 1.16 23.69 -24.66
N ALA A 190 0.25 23.47 -23.70
CA ALA A 190 0.61 23.15 -22.30
C ALA A 190 1.37 21.82 -22.19
N TYR A 191 0.88 20.78 -22.86
CA TYR A 191 1.52 19.46 -22.88
C TYR A 191 2.89 19.52 -23.56
N HIS A 192 3.00 20.22 -24.69
CA HIS A 192 4.27 20.42 -25.36
C HIS A 192 5.28 21.16 -24.47
N LYS A 193 4.84 22.19 -23.76
CA LYS A 193 5.69 22.92 -22.80
C LYS A 193 6.12 22.01 -21.65
N ALA A 194 5.21 21.23 -21.08
CA ALA A 194 5.48 20.31 -19.97
C ALA A 194 6.52 19.24 -20.34
N ILE A 195 6.37 18.59 -21.50
CA ILE A 195 7.30 17.56 -21.98
C ILE A 195 8.73 18.13 -22.13
N ASN A 196 8.84 19.37 -22.59
CA ASN A 196 10.12 20.04 -22.85
C ASN A 196 10.69 20.81 -21.63
N SER A 197 9.96 20.87 -20.51
CA SER A 197 10.45 21.48 -19.27
C SER A 197 11.56 20.63 -18.66
N LYS A 198 12.55 21.31 -18.07
CA LYS A 198 13.74 20.70 -17.47
C LYS A 198 13.94 21.20 -16.03
N GLY A 199 14.64 20.41 -15.24
CA GLY A 199 15.12 20.79 -13.92
C GLY A 199 14.06 20.79 -12.80
N ALA A 200 12.79 20.52 -13.10
CA ALA A 200 11.73 20.45 -12.09
C ALA A 200 10.53 19.64 -12.60
N PRO A 201 9.72 19.05 -11.72
CA PRO A 201 8.43 18.48 -12.10
C PRO A 201 7.49 19.58 -12.57
N THR A 202 6.48 19.20 -13.38
CA THR A 202 5.54 20.16 -13.96
C THR A 202 4.11 19.82 -13.58
N VAL A 203 3.33 20.81 -13.16
CA VAL A 203 1.88 20.70 -12.99
C VAL A 203 1.15 21.57 -14.00
N ILE A 204 0.13 21.01 -14.63
CA ILE A 204 -0.82 21.71 -15.51
C ILE A 204 -2.13 21.84 -14.75
N LEU A 205 -2.55 23.07 -14.44
CA LEU A 205 -3.83 23.39 -13.83
C LEU A 205 -4.81 23.77 -14.94
N ALA A 206 -5.70 22.83 -15.28
CA ALA A 206 -6.60 22.96 -16.43
C ALA A 206 -8.03 23.27 -15.97
N LEU A 207 -8.50 24.51 -16.21
CA LEU A 207 -9.87 24.88 -15.93
C LEU A 207 -10.81 24.19 -16.95
N THR A 208 -11.73 23.36 -16.44
CA THR A 208 -12.68 22.59 -17.23
C THR A 208 -14.13 22.79 -16.72
N THR A 209 -15.07 22.17 -17.38
CA THR A 209 -16.49 22.17 -17.00
C THR A 209 -16.93 20.75 -16.70
N LYS A 210 -17.49 20.50 -15.52
CA LYS A 210 -18.07 19.20 -15.19
C LYS A 210 -19.31 18.95 -16.10
N GLY A 211 -19.37 17.76 -16.70
CA GLY A 211 -20.41 17.44 -17.66
C GLY A 211 -20.30 18.17 -19.01
N TYR A 212 -19.09 18.56 -19.42
CA TYR A 212 -18.87 19.28 -20.69
C TYR A 212 -19.50 18.57 -21.89
N GLY A 213 -20.31 19.30 -22.64
CA GLY A 213 -21.03 18.79 -23.81
C GLY A 213 -22.43 18.25 -23.52
N THR A 214 -22.82 18.08 -22.25
CA THR A 214 -24.13 17.50 -21.90
C THR A 214 -25.29 18.50 -21.86
N GLY A 215 -25.11 19.68 -22.49
CA GLY A 215 -26.14 20.71 -22.59
C GLY A 215 -26.57 21.29 -21.26
N SER A 216 -27.86 21.24 -20.92
CA SER A 216 -28.41 21.81 -19.68
C SER A 216 -27.86 21.22 -18.38
N ARG A 217 -26.99 20.21 -18.44
CA ARG A 217 -26.33 19.61 -17.28
C ARG A 217 -24.89 20.08 -17.08
N GLU A 218 -24.36 20.90 -17.96
CA GLU A 218 -23.02 21.45 -17.79
C GLU A 218 -22.93 22.32 -16.54
N ALA A 219 -21.94 22.03 -15.69
CA ALA A 219 -21.66 22.75 -14.44
C ALA A 219 -22.79 22.72 -13.39
N ASP A 220 -23.84 21.95 -13.58
CA ASP A 220 -24.91 21.78 -12.60
C ASP A 220 -24.39 21.01 -11.38
N ASN A 221 -24.82 21.39 -10.16
CA ASN A 221 -24.41 20.71 -8.92
C ASN A 221 -24.82 19.23 -8.89
N THR A 222 -25.90 18.87 -9.60
CA THR A 222 -26.40 17.49 -9.68
C THR A 222 -25.80 16.67 -10.81
N THR A 223 -24.86 17.22 -11.60
CA THR A 223 -24.25 16.55 -12.74
C THR A 223 -23.68 15.19 -12.39
N HIS A 224 -23.06 15.07 -11.21
CA HIS A 224 -22.47 13.80 -10.77
C HIS A 224 -23.52 12.72 -10.47
N GLN A 225 -24.70 13.09 -9.99
CA GLN A 225 -25.78 12.18 -9.63
C GLN A 225 -26.63 11.73 -10.83
N VAL A 226 -26.45 12.36 -12.00
CA VAL A 226 -27.21 12.03 -13.20
C VAL A 226 -26.81 10.65 -13.72
N LYS A 227 -27.69 9.67 -13.54
CA LYS A 227 -27.49 8.29 -14.00
C LYS A 227 -27.88 8.07 -15.46
N LYS A 228 -28.78 8.88 -16.01
CA LYS A 228 -29.26 8.80 -17.37
C LYS A 228 -29.52 10.20 -17.91
N LEU A 229 -28.91 10.51 -19.05
CA LEU A 229 -29.19 11.74 -19.80
C LEU A 229 -30.55 11.66 -20.48
N SER A 230 -31.22 12.81 -20.65
CA SER A 230 -32.39 12.91 -21.51
C SER A 230 -31.98 12.73 -22.97
N MET A 231 -32.93 12.36 -23.82
CA MET A 231 -32.67 12.20 -25.27
C MET A 231 -32.19 13.51 -25.91
N ASP A 232 -32.73 14.65 -25.47
CA ASP A 232 -32.29 15.97 -25.94
C ASP A 232 -30.83 16.25 -25.59
N ASN A 233 -30.42 15.89 -24.38
CA ASN A 233 -29.01 16.04 -23.97
C ASN A 233 -28.08 15.10 -24.73
N ILE A 234 -28.53 13.88 -25.05
CA ILE A 234 -27.77 12.93 -25.87
C ILE A 234 -27.63 13.45 -27.31
N LYS A 235 -28.68 13.97 -27.89
CA LYS A 235 -28.65 14.59 -29.23
C LYS A 235 -27.75 15.82 -29.25
N SER A 236 -27.88 16.70 -28.27
CA SER A 236 -27.00 17.86 -28.11
C SER A 236 -25.52 17.46 -28.02
N PHE A 237 -25.19 16.40 -27.24
CA PHE A 237 -23.83 15.87 -27.14
C PHE A 237 -23.34 15.34 -28.49
N ARG A 238 -24.15 14.51 -29.20
CA ARG A 238 -23.84 13.99 -30.53
C ARG A 238 -23.52 15.11 -31.49
N ASP A 239 -24.41 16.09 -31.58
CA ASP A 239 -24.32 17.18 -32.57
C ASP A 239 -23.11 18.09 -32.28
N ARG A 240 -22.83 18.35 -30.99
CA ARG A 240 -21.67 19.15 -30.57
C ARG A 240 -20.34 18.53 -30.96
N PHE A 241 -20.23 17.21 -30.90
CA PHE A 241 -19.01 16.48 -31.17
C PHE A 241 -19.00 15.77 -32.54
N ASP A 242 -19.92 16.08 -33.40
CA ASP A 242 -20.07 15.51 -34.78
C ASP A 242 -19.99 13.97 -34.77
N ILE A 243 -20.68 13.34 -33.78
CA ILE A 243 -20.68 11.88 -33.66
C ILE A 243 -21.60 11.31 -34.74
N PRO A 244 -21.11 10.42 -35.63
CA PRO A 244 -21.86 9.94 -36.79
C PRO A 244 -22.89 8.85 -36.41
N VAL A 245 -23.95 9.28 -35.70
CA VAL A 245 -25.07 8.43 -35.29
C VAL A 245 -26.37 9.08 -35.73
N SER A 246 -27.22 8.35 -36.44
CA SER A 246 -28.52 8.84 -36.90
C SER A 246 -29.51 9.07 -35.74
N ASP A 247 -30.56 9.85 -36.01
CA ASP A 247 -31.64 10.03 -35.02
C ASP A 247 -32.38 8.71 -34.74
N ASP A 248 -32.42 7.79 -35.71
CA ASP A 248 -33.07 6.47 -35.54
C ASP A 248 -32.27 5.51 -34.70
N ASP A 249 -30.92 5.64 -34.71
CA ASP A 249 -30.02 4.75 -33.98
C ASP A 249 -29.60 5.28 -32.60
N ILE A 250 -29.80 6.57 -32.33
CA ILE A 250 -29.26 7.24 -31.15
C ILE A 250 -29.80 6.67 -29.82
N GLU A 251 -31.03 6.14 -29.82
CA GLU A 251 -31.63 5.49 -28.65
C GLU A 251 -30.88 4.23 -28.22
N ASN A 252 -30.21 3.56 -29.15
CA ASN A 252 -29.44 2.35 -28.93
C ASN A 252 -28.02 2.64 -28.40
N ILE A 253 -27.60 3.91 -28.38
CA ILE A 253 -26.26 4.35 -27.99
C ILE A 253 -25.16 3.44 -28.58
N PRO A 254 -25.08 3.36 -29.93
CA PRO A 254 -24.18 2.42 -30.57
C PRO A 254 -22.71 2.79 -30.35
N TYR A 255 -21.85 1.78 -30.35
CA TYR A 255 -20.40 2.02 -30.33
C TYR A 255 -19.93 2.57 -31.66
N VAL A 256 -19.48 3.82 -31.66
CA VAL A 256 -18.88 4.45 -32.83
C VAL A 256 -17.40 4.11 -32.89
N LYS A 257 -17.00 3.48 -33.99
CA LYS A 257 -15.59 3.14 -34.21
C LYS A 257 -15.16 3.77 -35.55
N PRO A 258 -14.18 4.69 -35.52
CA PRO A 258 -13.63 5.27 -36.75
C PRO A 258 -13.06 4.19 -37.69
N PRO A 259 -13.08 4.39 -38.99
CA PRO A 259 -12.46 3.47 -39.95
C PRO A 259 -10.98 3.25 -39.64
N LYS A 260 -10.54 2.00 -39.76
CA LYS A 260 -9.11 1.67 -39.42
C LYS A 260 -8.13 2.36 -40.37
N ASP A 261 -8.54 2.69 -41.58
CA ASP A 261 -7.75 3.33 -42.63
C ASP A 261 -7.83 4.87 -42.59
N SER A 262 -8.64 5.44 -41.66
CA SER A 262 -8.69 6.89 -41.53
C SER A 262 -7.31 7.46 -41.13
N PRO A 263 -6.95 8.67 -41.58
CA PRO A 263 -5.65 9.29 -41.28
C PRO A 263 -5.39 9.41 -39.80
N GLU A 264 -6.41 9.71 -39.00
CA GLU A 264 -6.33 9.87 -37.54
C GLU A 264 -5.98 8.55 -36.87
N ILE A 265 -6.63 7.45 -37.25
CA ILE A 265 -6.38 6.12 -36.72
C ILE A 265 -5.00 5.62 -37.15
N GLN A 266 -4.61 5.83 -38.39
CA GLN A 266 -3.26 5.47 -38.86
C GLN A 266 -2.16 6.24 -38.11
N TYR A 267 -2.38 7.56 -37.89
CA TYR A 267 -1.47 8.37 -37.10
C TYR A 267 -1.37 7.85 -35.64
N LEU A 268 -2.51 7.58 -35.01
CA LEU A 268 -2.57 7.03 -33.64
C LEU A 268 -1.82 5.69 -33.53
N LEU A 269 -2.12 4.74 -34.40
CA LEU A 269 -1.52 3.41 -34.39
C LEU A 269 0.00 3.46 -34.61
N LYS A 270 0.45 4.22 -35.63
CA LYS A 270 1.87 4.42 -35.92
C LYS A 270 2.61 5.07 -34.74
N THR A 271 1.99 6.06 -34.09
CA THR A 271 2.57 6.72 -32.93
C THR A 271 2.64 5.76 -31.74
N ARG A 272 1.59 4.98 -31.49
CA ARG A 272 1.58 3.98 -30.41
C ARG A 272 2.58 2.85 -30.64
N GLU A 273 2.73 2.37 -31.87
CA GLU A 273 3.73 1.38 -32.23
C GLU A 273 5.15 1.88 -31.96
N LYS A 274 5.46 3.11 -32.36
CA LYS A 274 6.74 3.78 -32.07
C LYS A 274 7.01 3.91 -30.56
N LEU A 275 5.97 4.05 -29.75
CA LEU A 275 6.03 4.17 -28.29
C LEU A 275 5.95 2.80 -27.56
N GLY A 276 6.02 1.68 -28.27
CA GLY A 276 6.01 0.33 -27.69
C GLY A 276 4.65 -0.35 -27.62
N GLY A 277 3.65 0.16 -28.33
CA GLY A 277 2.31 -0.46 -28.49
C GLY A 277 1.22 0.14 -27.60
N PRO A 278 0.04 -0.50 -27.55
CA PRO A 278 -1.10 -0.03 -26.79
C PRO A 278 -0.87 0.01 -25.28
N ILE A 279 -1.54 0.93 -24.62
CA ILE A 279 -1.64 1.03 -23.16
C ILE A 279 -3.13 1.13 -22.78
N PRO A 280 -3.53 0.71 -21.57
CA PRO A 280 -2.75 -0.01 -20.56
C PRO A 280 -2.45 -1.45 -20.99
N ARG A 281 -1.32 -1.98 -20.55
CA ARG A 281 -0.94 -3.38 -20.77
C ARG A 281 -0.03 -3.84 -19.63
N ARG A 282 -0.47 -4.83 -18.87
CA ARG A 282 0.40 -5.50 -17.88
C ARG A 282 1.32 -6.48 -18.61
N ARG A 283 2.61 -6.40 -18.34
CA ARG A 283 3.61 -7.38 -18.77
C ARG A 283 3.94 -8.31 -17.60
N ASP A 284 4.06 -9.59 -17.84
CA ASP A 284 4.43 -10.60 -16.85
C ASP A 284 5.32 -11.69 -17.49
N ASP A 285 5.96 -11.32 -18.57
CA ASP A 285 6.83 -12.19 -19.38
C ASP A 285 8.33 -12.03 -19.06
N PHE A 286 8.67 -11.33 -17.96
CA PHE A 286 10.03 -11.16 -17.51
C PHE A 286 10.74 -12.51 -17.30
N LYS A 287 12.05 -12.55 -17.52
CA LYS A 287 12.87 -13.74 -17.29
C LYS A 287 12.88 -14.07 -15.79
N ALA A 288 12.54 -15.32 -15.44
CA ALA A 288 12.65 -15.80 -14.06
C ALA A 288 14.06 -15.57 -13.51
N LEU A 289 14.13 -15.14 -12.25
CA LEU A 289 15.43 -14.97 -11.59
C LEU A 289 16.03 -16.35 -11.23
N PRO A 290 17.34 -16.43 -11.07
CA PRO A 290 17.98 -17.61 -10.47
C PRO A 290 17.50 -17.76 -9.01
N GLU A 291 17.60 -18.98 -8.50
CA GLU A 291 17.42 -19.24 -7.07
C GLU A 291 18.47 -18.47 -6.25
N ALA A 292 18.09 -18.01 -5.07
CA ALA A 292 19.01 -17.36 -4.15
C ALA A 292 20.05 -18.36 -3.59
N ASP A 293 21.28 -17.90 -3.30
CA ASP A 293 22.30 -18.74 -2.67
C ASP A 293 21.79 -19.23 -1.29
N SER A 294 21.71 -20.55 -1.14
CA SER A 294 21.20 -21.19 0.08
C SER A 294 21.98 -20.76 1.35
N LYS A 295 23.24 -20.36 1.21
CA LYS A 295 24.08 -19.91 2.33
C LYS A 295 23.48 -18.73 3.11
N ALA A 296 22.68 -17.90 2.45
CA ALA A 296 21.98 -16.81 3.13
C ALA A 296 20.98 -17.31 4.19
N PHE A 297 20.49 -18.53 4.03
CA PHE A 297 19.45 -19.16 4.84
C PHE A 297 19.97 -20.29 5.74
N ASP A 298 20.80 -21.17 5.21
CA ASP A 298 21.21 -22.42 5.86
C ASP A 298 21.96 -22.21 7.19
N LYS A 299 22.64 -21.07 7.35
CA LYS A 299 23.32 -20.71 8.61
C LYS A 299 22.41 -20.64 9.83
N PHE A 300 21.10 -20.47 9.63
CA PHE A 300 20.12 -20.41 10.71
C PHE A 300 19.57 -21.80 11.10
N ASN A 301 19.87 -22.84 10.31
CA ASN A 301 19.41 -24.21 10.59
C ASN A 301 20.03 -24.79 11.87
N ASN A 302 21.24 -24.38 12.21
CA ASN A 302 21.99 -24.89 13.38
C ASN A 302 21.71 -24.12 14.68
N GLY A 303 20.63 -23.32 14.71
CA GLY A 303 20.29 -22.48 15.86
C GLY A 303 21.25 -21.31 16.08
N SER A 304 21.18 -20.67 17.28
CA SER A 304 22.00 -19.51 17.65
C SER A 304 23.22 -19.84 18.50
N GLY A 305 23.37 -21.08 18.95
CA GLY A 305 24.39 -21.49 19.93
C GLY A 305 24.24 -20.64 21.22
N ASP A 306 25.36 -20.20 21.78
CA ASP A 306 25.36 -19.37 23.00
C ASP A 306 24.94 -17.90 22.77
N ARG A 307 24.63 -17.52 21.56
CA ARG A 307 24.28 -16.13 21.23
C ARG A 307 22.77 -15.94 21.14
N LYS A 308 22.23 -15.03 21.94
CA LYS A 308 20.86 -14.59 21.81
C LYS A 308 20.71 -13.69 20.58
N LEU A 309 19.65 -13.91 19.82
CA LEU A 309 19.34 -13.21 18.57
C LEU A 309 17.86 -12.79 18.57
N SER A 310 17.54 -11.69 17.94
CA SER A 310 16.17 -11.32 17.62
C SER A 310 15.82 -11.71 16.18
N THR A 311 14.53 -11.90 15.88
CA THR A 311 14.09 -12.16 14.51
C THR A 311 14.30 -10.95 13.61
N THR A 312 14.25 -9.71 14.13
CA THR A 312 14.67 -8.50 13.41
C THR A 312 16.13 -8.64 12.95
N MET A 313 17.04 -9.00 13.85
CA MET A 313 18.46 -9.15 13.50
C MET A 313 18.68 -10.35 12.54
N ALA A 314 17.89 -11.42 12.67
CA ALA A 314 17.94 -12.52 11.70
C ALA A 314 17.56 -12.04 10.30
N SER A 315 16.49 -11.27 10.15
CA SER A 315 16.07 -10.66 8.88
C SER A 315 17.15 -9.75 8.30
N VAL A 316 17.75 -8.87 9.10
CA VAL A 316 18.82 -7.97 8.65
C VAL A 316 20.04 -8.76 8.16
N ARG A 317 20.40 -9.86 8.81
CA ARG A 317 21.49 -10.73 8.35
C ARG A 317 21.16 -11.46 7.05
N ILE A 318 19.91 -11.90 6.86
CA ILE A 318 19.45 -12.48 5.60
C ILE A 318 19.55 -11.44 4.49
N ILE A 319 19.01 -10.23 4.69
CA ILE A 319 19.07 -9.13 3.72
C ILE A 319 20.52 -8.79 3.37
N THR A 320 21.41 -8.71 4.37
CA THR A 320 22.84 -8.42 4.16
C THR A 320 23.53 -9.47 3.30
N ASP A 321 23.17 -10.74 3.43
CA ASP A 321 23.76 -11.79 2.62
C ASP A 321 23.12 -11.86 1.22
N LEU A 322 21.83 -11.64 1.10
CA LEU A 322 21.14 -11.52 -0.19
C LEU A 322 21.69 -10.36 -1.03
N LEU A 323 22.07 -9.24 -0.42
CA LEU A 323 22.73 -8.11 -1.11
C LEU A 323 24.08 -8.51 -1.75
N LYS A 324 24.74 -9.58 -1.26
CA LYS A 324 26.00 -10.10 -1.79
C LYS A 324 25.79 -11.24 -2.80
N ASP A 325 24.56 -11.69 -2.97
CA ASP A 325 24.24 -12.77 -3.93
C ASP A 325 24.54 -12.33 -5.36
N LYS A 326 25.30 -13.12 -6.09
CA LYS A 326 25.73 -12.79 -7.46
C LYS A 326 24.62 -12.85 -8.49
N GLY A 327 23.54 -13.58 -8.21
CA GLY A 327 22.43 -13.78 -9.13
C GLY A 327 21.31 -12.75 -8.94
N ILE A 328 21.03 -12.36 -7.70
CA ILE A 328 19.88 -11.51 -7.36
C ILE A 328 20.25 -10.26 -6.55
N GLY A 329 21.47 -10.14 -6.03
CA GLY A 329 21.85 -9.09 -5.07
C GLY A 329 21.66 -7.67 -5.59
N GLU A 330 21.92 -7.40 -6.87
CA GLU A 330 21.70 -6.10 -7.50
C GLU A 330 20.23 -5.64 -7.48
N ARG A 331 19.29 -6.59 -7.32
CA ARG A 331 17.86 -6.38 -7.33
C ARG A 331 17.26 -6.17 -5.93
N ILE A 332 18.02 -6.51 -4.88
CA ILE A 332 17.61 -6.33 -3.50
C ILE A 332 17.64 -4.85 -3.14
N VAL A 333 16.54 -4.33 -2.63
CA VAL A 333 16.43 -2.92 -2.21
C VAL A 333 15.81 -2.87 -0.81
N PRO A 334 16.63 -2.62 0.22
CA PRO A 334 16.10 -2.26 1.53
C PRO A 334 15.44 -0.88 1.47
N ILE A 335 14.25 -0.76 2.04
CA ILE A 335 13.49 0.49 2.14
C ILE A 335 13.16 0.70 3.61
N VAL A 336 13.36 1.89 4.13
CA VAL A 336 13.02 2.29 5.50
C VAL A 336 12.43 3.69 5.51
N PRO A 337 11.51 4.01 6.44
CA PRO A 337 11.07 5.41 6.62
C PRO A 337 12.21 6.26 7.22
N ASP A 338 12.70 5.91 8.41
CA ASP A 338 13.78 6.62 9.14
C ASP A 338 14.36 5.76 10.30
N GLU A 339 14.10 4.46 10.34
CA GLU A 339 14.40 3.63 11.50
C GLU A 339 15.50 2.59 11.25
N ALA A 340 16.37 2.81 10.26
CA ALA A 340 17.43 1.85 9.94
C ALA A 340 18.31 1.48 11.14
N ARG A 341 18.64 2.45 12.00
CA ARG A 341 19.43 2.21 13.23
C ARG A 341 18.64 1.41 14.27
N THR A 342 17.34 1.68 14.43
CA THR A 342 16.45 0.93 15.32
C THR A 342 16.34 -0.53 14.93
N PHE A 343 16.40 -0.82 13.63
CA PHE A 343 16.35 -2.19 13.09
C PHE A 343 17.73 -2.86 13.02
N GLY A 344 18.81 -2.16 13.43
CA GLY A 344 20.18 -2.69 13.39
C GLY A 344 20.75 -2.77 11.97
N MET A 345 20.31 -1.88 11.08
CA MET A 345 20.72 -1.82 9.67
C MET A 345 21.82 -0.80 9.41
N GLU A 346 22.31 -0.07 10.41
CA GLU A 346 23.31 0.99 10.25
C GLU A 346 24.60 0.51 9.59
N GLY A 347 24.94 -0.77 9.72
CA GLY A 347 26.07 -1.39 9.04
C GLY A 347 25.94 -1.38 7.50
N LEU A 348 24.73 -1.25 6.98
CA LEU A 348 24.46 -1.17 5.55
C LEU A 348 24.76 0.22 4.97
N PHE A 349 24.67 1.30 5.76
CA PHE A 349 24.92 2.66 5.28
C PHE A 349 26.27 2.77 4.55
N ARG A 350 27.32 2.22 5.13
CA ARG A 350 28.66 2.23 4.52
C ARG A 350 28.79 1.22 3.37
N GLN A 351 28.14 0.07 3.49
CA GLN A 351 28.31 -1.04 2.55
C GLN A 351 27.64 -0.78 1.19
N ILE A 352 26.40 -0.28 1.22
CA ILE A 352 25.57 -0.12 0.04
C ILE A 352 25.14 1.33 -0.21
N GLY A 353 25.32 2.23 0.72
CA GLY A 353 24.92 3.64 0.64
C GLY A 353 23.40 3.85 0.68
N ILE A 354 23.01 5.04 1.13
CA ILE A 354 21.65 5.57 1.02
C ILE A 354 21.55 6.33 -0.30
N TYR A 355 20.49 6.10 -1.06
CA TYR A 355 20.29 6.83 -2.30
C TYR A 355 20.00 8.30 -2.06
N SER A 356 20.73 9.16 -2.76
CA SER A 356 20.46 10.58 -2.83
C SER A 356 20.76 11.07 -4.25
N SER A 357 19.78 11.66 -4.93
CA SER A 357 19.93 12.14 -6.32
C SER A 357 21.05 13.18 -6.48
N GLU A 358 21.34 13.92 -5.42
CA GLU A 358 22.38 14.95 -5.36
C GLU A 358 23.73 14.45 -4.82
N GLY A 359 23.76 13.22 -4.29
CA GLY A 359 24.89 12.70 -3.52
C GLY A 359 25.03 13.39 -2.17
N GLN A 360 26.18 13.22 -1.51
CA GLN A 360 26.44 13.79 -0.18
C GLN A 360 27.25 15.10 -0.31
N LYS A 361 26.62 16.23 -0.02
CA LYS A 361 27.21 17.57 -0.15
C LYS A 361 27.82 18.09 1.17
N TYR A 362 27.81 17.30 2.22
CA TYR A 362 28.29 17.63 3.56
C TYR A 362 29.15 16.51 4.12
N ASN A 363 29.93 16.78 5.13
CA ASN A 363 30.62 15.77 5.93
C ASN A 363 29.72 15.40 7.09
N PRO A 364 29.25 14.13 7.19
CA PRO A 364 28.34 13.74 8.27
C PRO A 364 29.01 13.82 9.63
N GLU A 365 28.26 14.11 10.68
CA GLU A 365 28.76 14.25 12.05
C GLU A 365 29.47 12.99 12.52
N ASP A 366 29.01 11.83 12.07
CA ASP A 366 29.52 10.51 12.43
C ASP A 366 30.58 9.95 11.46
N ALA A 367 31.18 10.79 10.61
CA ALA A 367 32.13 10.37 9.56
C ALA A 367 33.38 9.64 10.08
N ASP A 368 33.73 9.83 11.35
CA ASP A 368 34.82 9.16 12.04
C ASP A 368 34.43 7.77 12.59
N LYS A 369 33.16 7.43 12.59
CA LYS A 369 32.64 6.16 13.07
C LYS A 369 32.71 5.07 11.98
N VAL A 370 32.73 3.80 12.40
CA VAL A 370 32.78 2.65 11.48
C VAL A 370 31.51 2.55 10.66
N MET A 371 30.37 2.90 11.23
CA MET A 371 29.02 2.79 10.62
C MET A 371 28.42 4.19 10.47
N TRP A 372 29.05 5.04 9.65
CA TRP A 372 28.62 6.41 9.44
C TRP A 372 27.52 6.53 8.38
N TYR A 373 26.74 7.58 8.47
CA TYR A 373 25.64 7.91 7.55
C TYR A 373 26.19 8.31 6.17
N LYS A 374 26.01 7.44 5.17
CA LYS A 374 26.58 7.63 3.84
C LYS A 374 25.50 7.72 2.78
N GLU A 375 25.40 8.87 2.14
CA GLU A 375 24.57 9.08 0.96
C GLU A 375 25.40 9.03 -0.32
N SER A 376 24.82 8.46 -1.39
CA SER A 376 25.44 8.47 -2.71
C SER A 376 24.40 8.40 -3.82
N ARG A 377 24.78 8.85 -5.04
CA ARG A 377 23.89 8.83 -6.21
C ARG A 377 23.55 7.41 -6.68
N ASP A 378 24.39 6.46 -6.39
CA ASP A 378 24.25 5.04 -6.68
C ASP A 378 23.90 4.20 -5.44
N GLY A 379 23.54 4.86 -4.35
CA GLY A 379 23.10 4.21 -3.11
C GLY A 379 21.98 3.21 -3.36
N VAL A 380 22.03 2.10 -2.62
CA VAL A 380 21.08 0.99 -2.80
C VAL A 380 19.87 1.12 -1.88
N MET A 381 20.10 1.57 -0.64
CA MET A 381 19.03 1.75 0.34
C MET A 381 18.19 2.98 0.01
N LEU A 382 16.85 2.84 0.09
CA LEU A 382 15.93 3.96 0.08
C LEU A 382 15.54 4.31 1.51
N GLU A 383 15.93 5.49 1.97
CA GLU A 383 15.52 6.07 3.25
C GLU A 383 14.65 7.29 2.97
N GLU A 384 13.33 7.09 3.09
CA GLU A 384 12.33 8.01 2.51
C GLU A 384 11.90 9.14 3.46
N GLY A 385 12.36 9.07 4.73
CA GLY A 385 11.90 9.94 5.81
C GLY A 385 10.66 9.37 6.52
N ILE A 386 10.19 10.06 7.58
CA ILE A 386 9.05 9.62 8.40
C ILE A 386 7.74 9.74 7.59
N THR A 387 7.59 8.86 6.62
CA THR A 387 6.44 8.79 5.72
C THR A 387 6.19 7.34 5.27
N GLU A 388 5.34 6.63 5.97
CA GLU A 388 5.02 5.24 5.63
C GLU A 388 4.34 5.16 4.25
N SER A 389 3.43 6.08 3.93
CA SER A 389 2.77 6.14 2.62
C SER A 389 3.77 6.40 1.49
N GLY A 390 4.78 7.25 1.72
CA GLY A 390 5.85 7.51 0.76
C GLY A 390 6.75 6.30 0.55
N ALA A 391 7.31 5.76 1.64
CA ALA A 391 8.17 4.57 1.59
C ALA A 391 7.46 3.37 0.96
N PHE A 392 6.16 3.19 1.28
CA PHE A 392 5.37 2.13 0.67
C PHE A 392 5.10 2.37 -0.82
N SER A 393 4.91 3.62 -1.24
CA SER A 393 4.76 3.96 -2.66
C SER A 393 6.06 3.71 -3.46
N ALA A 394 7.23 3.94 -2.86
CA ALA A 394 8.52 3.52 -3.42
C ALA A 394 8.61 1.98 -3.54
N TRP A 395 8.15 1.26 -2.50
CA TRP A 395 8.06 -0.18 -2.54
C TRP A 395 7.14 -0.67 -3.68
N ILE A 396 5.94 -0.08 -3.87
CA ILE A 396 5.04 -0.43 -4.97
C ILE A 396 5.71 -0.23 -6.33
N ALA A 397 6.40 0.90 -6.52
CA ALA A 397 7.08 1.21 -7.77
C ALA A 397 8.17 0.17 -8.12
N LEU A 398 8.95 -0.27 -7.12
CA LEU A 398 9.93 -1.34 -7.29
C LEU A 398 9.28 -2.73 -7.42
N ALA A 399 8.25 -3.01 -6.64
CA ALA A 399 7.53 -4.29 -6.65
C ALA A 399 6.79 -4.58 -7.97
N THR A 400 6.52 -3.53 -8.75
CA THR A 400 5.92 -3.60 -10.10
C THR A 400 6.92 -3.36 -11.23
N ALA A 401 8.21 -3.22 -10.92
CA ALA A 401 9.26 -2.94 -11.90
C ALA A 401 9.39 -4.03 -12.96
N TYR A 402 9.07 -5.28 -12.63
CA TYR A 402 9.04 -6.38 -13.59
C TYR A 402 8.11 -6.09 -14.78
N SER A 403 6.98 -5.44 -14.54
CA SER A 403 6.00 -5.08 -15.57
C SER A 403 6.36 -3.76 -16.28
N ASN A 404 6.92 -2.79 -15.54
CA ASN A 404 7.17 -1.45 -16.05
C ASN A 404 8.49 -1.34 -16.82
N TYR A 405 9.48 -2.19 -16.49
CA TYR A 405 10.85 -2.11 -17.03
C TYR A 405 11.37 -3.43 -17.58
N ASP A 406 10.59 -4.52 -17.49
CA ASP A 406 11.08 -5.89 -17.77
C ASP A 406 12.31 -6.22 -16.90
N PHE A 407 12.36 -5.63 -15.70
CA PHE A 407 13.46 -5.79 -14.76
C PHE A 407 12.90 -5.98 -13.34
N PRO A 408 12.72 -7.24 -12.89
CA PRO A 408 12.17 -7.51 -11.57
C PRO A 408 13.12 -7.02 -10.47
N MET A 409 12.61 -6.21 -9.56
CA MET A 409 13.28 -5.79 -8.33
C MET A 409 12.73 -6.57 -7.15
N ILE A 410 13.51 -6.72 -6.10
CA ILE A 410 13.15 -7.39 -4.84
C ILE A 410 13.17 -6.36 -3.71
N PRO A 411 12.12 -5.53 -3.60
CA PRO A 411 12.05 -4.55 -2.52
C PRO A 411 11.71 -5.23 -1.21
N ILE A 412 12.39 -4.80 -0.15
CA ILE A 412 12.19 -5.25 1.23
C ILE A 412 11.96 -4.01 2.08
N TYR A 413 10.71 -3.73 2.45
CA TYR A 413 10.33 -2.57 3.23
C TYR A 413 10.20 -2.94 4.71
N LEU A 414 11.05 -2.33 5.55
CA LEU A 414 11.04 -2.49 7.00
C LEU A 414 10.38 -1.27 7.63
N PHE A 415 9.45 -1.50 8.54
CA PHE A 415 8.69 -0.45 9.22
C PHE A 415 8.20 -0.93 10.59
N TYR A 416 7.81 -0.01 11.47
CA TYR A 416 7.07 -0.38 12.67
C TYR A 416 5.74 -1.03 12.30
N SER A 417 5.52 -2.28 12.72
CA SER A 417 4.33 -3.05 12.34
C SER A 417 3.01 -2.34 12.68
N MET A 418 2.99 -1.61 13.80
CA MET A 418 1.83 -0.82 14.22
C MET A 418 1.47 0.28 13.21
N PHE A 419 2.45 0.94 12.60
CA PHE A 419 2.22 2.03 11.64
C PHE A 419 2.14 1.56 10.18
N GLY A 420 2.31 0.27 9.93
CA GLY A 420 2.16 -0.34 8.63
C GLY A 420 0.71 -0.33 8.14
N PHE A 421 0.09 -1.49 8.13
CA PHE A 421 -1.27 -1.65 7.58
C PHE A 421 -2.31 -0.69 8.15
N GLN A 422 -2.17 -0.24 9.39
CA GLN A 422 -3.07 0.77 9.96
C GLN A 422 -3.03 2.10 9.21
N ARG A 423 -1.89 2.48 8.62
CA ARG A 423 -1.71 3.75 7.88
C ARG A 423 -1.69 3.58 6.37
N ILE A 424 -1.24 2.43 5.87
CA ILE A 424 -0.99 2.19 4.45
C ILE A 424 -1.92 1.13 3.83
N HIS A 425 -2.99 0.74 4.52
CA HIS A 425 -3.83 -0.38 4.08
C HIS A 425 -4.42 -0.16 2.69
N ASP A 426 -4.85 1.06 2.37
CA ASP A 426 -5.38 1.41 1.06
C ASP A 426 -4.32 1.23 -0.05
N LEU A 427 -3.10 1.73 0.18
CA LEU A 427 -1.96 1.50 -0.72
C LEU A 427 -1.60 0.01 -0.82
N ALA A 428 -1.71 -0.75 0.28
CA ALA A 428 -1.44 -2.19 0.29
C ALA A 428 -2.48 -2.97 -0.50
N TRP A 429 -3.74 -2.56 -0.44
CA TRP A 429 -4.81 -3.08 -1.30
C TRP A 429 -4.50 -2.80 -2.78
N ALA A 430 -4.18 -1.53 -3.11
CA ALA A 430 -3.78 -1.14 -4.46
C ALA A 430 -2.53 -1.90 -4.95
N ALA A 431 -1.57 -2.17 -4.07
CA ALA A 431 -0.39 -3.00 -4.38
C ALA A 431 -0.79 -4.43 -4.76
N GLY A 432 -1.70 -5.05 -4.00
CA GLY A 432 -2.24 -6.36 -4.32
C GLY A 432 -2.91 -6.40 -5.69
N ASP A 433 -3.74 -5.41 -5.98
CA ASP A 433 -4.43 -5.23 -7.27
C ASP A 433 -3.45 -4.98 -8.42
N SER A 434 -2.35 -4.28 -8.14
CA SER A 434 -1.24 -4.05 -9.08
C SER A 434 -0.34 -5.26 -9.28
N GLN A 435 -0.60 -6.39 -8.59
CA GLN A 435 0.23 -7.61 -8.61
C GLN A 435 1.68 -7.33 -8.19
N ALA A 436 1.86 -6.49 -7.17
CA ALA A 436 3.16 -6.18 -6.60
C ALA A 436 3.85 -7.44 -6.03
N ARG A 437 5.19 -7.50 -6.11
CA ARG A 437 6.02 -8.60 -5.61
C ARG A 437 7.13 -8.05 -4.73
N GLY A 438 7.26 -8.54 -3.52
CA GLY A 438 8.27 -8.09 -2.57
C GLY A 438 7.93 -8.47 -1.13
N PHE A 439 8.75 -7.98 -0.22
CA PHE A 439 8.61 -8.26 1.20
C PHE A 439 8.25 -7.00 1.97
N LEU A 440 7.31 -7.14 2.89
CA LEU A 440 6.96 -6.19 3.92
C LEU A 440 7.39 -6.78 5.26
N ILE A 441 8.22 -6.09 6.01
CA ILE A 441 8.74 -6.54 7.29
C ILE A 441 8.20 -5.63 8.37
N GLY A 442 7.19 -6.13 9.10
CA GLY A 442 6.67 -5.44 10.28
C GLY A 442 7.61 -5.65 11.46
N ALA A 443 8.53 -4.74 11.66
CA ALA A 443 9.51 -4.80 12.74
C ALA A 443 8.95 -4.28 14.06
N THR A 444 9.62 -4.60 15.18
CA THR A 444 9.18 -4.24 16.54
C THR A 444 7.75 -4.70 16.86
N SER A 445 7.37 -5.84 16.31
CA SER A 445 6.01 -6.37 16.38
C SER A 445 5.68 -6.96 17.76
N GLY A 446 4.38 -7.21 17.97
CA GLY A 446 3.84 -7.82 19.17
C GLY A 446 3.48 -6.81 20.27
N ARG A 447 2.28 -6.97 20.85
CA ARG A 447 1.76 -6.05 21.85
C ARG A 447 2.51 -6.09 23.18
N THR A 448 3.05 -7.25 23.56
CA THR A 448 3.80 -7.43 24.80
C THR A 448 5.31 -7.52 24.58
N THR A 449 5.75 -7.65 23.34
CA THR A 449 7.16 -7.89 23.02
C THR A 449 7.94 -6.60 22.86
N LEU A 450 7.33 -5.56 22.33
CA LEU A 450 7.94 -4.24 22.27
C LEU A 450 7.85 -3.56 23.63
N ASN A 451 9.01 -3.29 24.24
CA ASN A 451 9.14 -2.51 25.47
C ASN A 451 10.14 -1.37 25.29
N GLY A 452 10.11 -0.39 26.19
CA GLY A 452 11.01 0.77 26.15
C GLY A 452 10.59 1.86 25.17
N GLU A 453 9.46 1.69 24.46
CA GLU A 453 8.86 2.68 23.56
C GLU A 453 7.42 3.00 23.99
N GLY A 454 6.79 3.98 23.36
CA GLY A 454 5.42 4.36 23.67
C GLY A 454 4.42 3.24 23.36
N LEU A 455 3.40 3.11 24.19
CA LEU A 455 2.35 2.08 24.05
C LEU A 455 1.64 2.10 22.67
N GLN A 456 1.61 3.26 22.01
CA GLN A 456 1.04 3.40 20.66
C GLN A 456 1.84 2.68 19.56
N HIS A 457 3.06 2.21 19.85
CA HIS A 457 3.87 1.42 18.92
C HIS A 457 3.59 -0.10 19.02
N GLN A 458 2.84 -0.53 20.04
CA GLN A 458 2.60 -1.94 20.32
C GLN A 458 1.49 -2.51 19.42
N ASP A 459 1.90 -3.23 18.38
CA ASP A 459 1.01 -3.87 17.42
C ASP A 459 0.31 -5.12 17.97
N GLY A 460 -0.99 -5.19 17.84
CA GLY A 460 -1.80 -6.37 18.17
C GLY A 460 -2.76 -6.78 17.05
N HIS A 461 -2.71 -6.16 15.85
CA HIS A 461 -3.77 -6.34 14.85
C HIS A 461 -3.32 -6.30 13.38
N SER A 462 -2.05 -6.08 13.07
CA SER A 462 -1.57 -5.97 11.69
C SER A 462 -1.86 -7.21 10.84
N HIS A 463 -1.81 -8.41 11.45
CA HIS A 463 -2.17 -9.66 10.76
C HIS A 463 -3.64 -9.75 10.38
N ILE A 464 -4.54 -9.09 11.11
CA ILE A 464 -5.96 -9.02 10.74
C ILE A 464 -6.12 -8.16 9.50
N PHE A 465 -5.46 -6.99 9.43
CA PHE A 465 -5.48 -6.16 8.24
C PHE A 465 -4.88 -6.87 7.02
N SER A 466 -3.71 -7.50 7.17
CA SER A 466 -3.07 -8.23 6.07
C SER A 466 -3.93 -9.37 5.52
N SER A 467 -4.75 -10.01 6.38
CA SER A 467 -5.64 -11.11 5.99
C SER A 467 -6.75 -10.69 5.02
N THR A 468 -7.05 -9.39 4.92
CA THR A 468 -8.06 -8.86 4.00
C THR A 468 -7.57 -8.79 2.56
N ILE A 469 -6.25 -8.77 2.33
CA ILE A 469 -5.65 -8.63 0.99
C ILE A 469 -5.43 -10.02 0.39
N PRO A 470 -6.09 -10.35 -0.75
CA PRO A 470 -6.17 -11.73 -1.24
C PRO A 470 -4.83 -12.40 -1.57
N ASN A 471 -3.85 -11.64 -2.03
CA ASN A 471 -2.52 -12.14 -2.43
C ASN A 471 -1.38 -11.74 -1.48
N CYS A 472 -1.70 -11.27 -0.27
CA CYS A 472 -0.76 -11.07 0.81
C CYS A 472 -0.59 -12.37 1.60
N LEU A 473 0.64 -12.90 1.65
CA LEU A 473 1.00 -14.05 2.47
C LEU A 473 1.67 -13.55 3.74
N SER A 474 0.98 -13.67 4.89
CA SER A 474 1.46 -13.08 6.14
C SER A 474 1.90 -14.14 7.14
N TYR A 475 3.02 -13.89 7.81
CA TYR A 475 3.67 -14.81 8.75
C TYR A 475 4.11 -14.11 10.03
N ASP A 476 4.00 -14.81 11.16
CA ASP A 476 4.48 -14.41 12.48
C ASP A 476 5.49 -15.43 13.03
N PRO A 477 6.72 -15.47 12.49
CA PRO A 477 7.71 -16.45 12.88
C PRO A 477 8.30 -16.18 14.28
N THR A 478 8.65 -17.25 14.98
CA THR A 478 9.35 -17.21 16.27
C THR A 478 10.86 -17.32 16.11
N TYR A 479 11.32 -18.24 15.26
CA TYR A 479 12.73 -18.59 15.17
C TYR A 479 13.39 -18.14 13.88
N ALA A 480 14.70 -17.93 13.92
CA ALA A 480 15.48 -17.44 12.80
C ALA A 480 15.42 -18.37 11.57
N TYR A 481 15.34 -19.69 11.78
CA TYR A 481 15.19 -20.66 10.68
C TYR A 481 13.80 -20.57 10.03
N GLU A 482 12.75 -20.20 10.79
CA GLU A 482 11.42 -19.95 10.21
C GLU A 482 11.48 -18.72 9.31
N VAL A 483 12.09 -17.60 9.80
CA VAL A 483 12.29 -16.39 9.00
C VAL A 483 13.06 -16.73 7.71
N ALA A 484 14.16 -17.49 7.82
CA ALA A 484 14.97 -17.88 6.67
C ALA A 484 14.18 -18.73 5.66
N THR A 485 13.39 -19.70 6.13
CA THR A 485 12.55 -20.55 5.29
C THR A 485 11.49 -19.74 4.55
N ILE A 486 10.84 -18.79 5.23
CA ILE A 486 9.81 -17.91 4.64
C ILE A 486 10.42 -16.97 3.58
N PHE A 487 11.58 -16.37 3.85
CA PHE A 487 12.27 -15.54 2.85
C PHE A 487 12.66 -16.36 1.61
N LYS A 488 13.20 -17.56 1.80
CA LYS A 488 13.58 -18.45 0.70
C LYS A 488 12.37 -18.81 -0.16
N ASP A 489 11.27 -19.22 0.46
CA ASP A 489 10.00 -19.53 -0.21
C ASP A 489 9.44 -18.31 -0.97
N GLY A 490 9.50 -17.12 -0.37
CA GLY A 490 9.04 -15.88 -0.99
C GLY A 490 9.81 -15.52 -2.26
N ILE A 491 11.14 -15.62 -2.24
CA ILE A 491 11.96 -15.40 -3.44
C ILE A 491 11.60 -16.43 -4.51
N GLN A 492 11.50 -17.72 -4.14
CA GLN A 492 11.13 -18.80 -5.02
C GLN A 492 9.78 -18.56 -5.68
N LYS A 493 8.74 -18.32 -4.90
CA LYS A 493 7.37 -18.12 -5.42
C LYS A 493 7.24 -16.87 -6.30
N MET A 494 7.75 -15.72 -5.84
CA MET A 494 7.52 -14.45 -6.53
C MET A 494 8.37 -14.28 -7.79
N TYR A 495 9.62 -14.74 -7.78
CA TYR A 495 10.59 -14.37 -8.81
C TYR A 495 11.08 -15.53 -9.67
N VAL A 496 11.04 -16.76 -9.17
CA VAL A 496 11.35 -17.97 -9.96
C VAL A 496 10.07 -18.55 -10.56
N GLU A 497 9.05 -18.80 -9.73
CA GLU A 497 7.74 -19.32 -10.16
C GLU A 497 6.78 -18.25 -10.68
N LYS A 498 7.08 -16.97 -10.46
CA LYS A 498 6.31 -15.80 -10.91
C LYS A 498 4.89 -15.76 -10.36
N LYS A 499 4.66 -16.30 -9.16
CA LYS A 499 3.34 -16.24 -8.51
C LYS A 499 2.96 -14.80 -8.19
N ASN A 500 1.68 -14.48 -8.35
CA ASN A 500 1.09 -13.20 -7.95
C ASN A 500 0.84 -13.18 -6.46
N CYS A 501 1.84 -12.84 -5.67
CA CYS A 501 1.75 -12.64 -4.23
C CYS A 501 2.86 -11.72 -3.74
N PHE A 502 2.69 -11.18 -2.53
CA PHE A 502 3.75 -10.53 -1.76
C PHE A 502 3.69 -11.02 -0.30
N TYR A 503 4.78 -10.84 0.42
CA TYR A 503 4.94 -11.38 1.76
C TYR A 503 4.87 -10.27 2.80
N TYR A 504 4.16 -10.51 3.90
CA TYR A 504 4.22 -9.74 5.12
C TYR A 504 4.77 -10.63 6.24
N ILE A 505 5.87 -10.23 6.86
CA ILE A 505 6.54 -11.00 7.91
C ILE A 505 6.70 -10.09 9.12
N THR A 506 6.13 -10.45 10.26
CA THR A 506 6.40 -9.74 11.51
C THR A 506 7.68 -10.25 12.15
N VAL A 507 8.48 -9.32 12.66
CA VAL A 507 9.71 -9.62 13.38
C VAL A 507 9.82 -8.74 14.63
N MET A 508 10.54 -9.19 15.64
CA MET A 508 10.57 -8.58 16.95
C MET A 508 12.00 -8.35 17.45
N ASN A 509 12.16 -7.42 18.37
CA ASN A 509 13.45 -6.98 18.88
C ASN A 509 13.89 -7.67 20.21
N GLU A 510 13.09 -8.60 20.74
CA GLU A 510 13.51 -9.41 21.89
C GLU A 510 14.59 -10.41 21.47
N ASN A 511 15.72 -10.42 22.21
CA ASN A 511 16.80 -11.36 21.98
C ASN A 511 16.58 -12.63 22.82
N TYR A 512 16.65 -13.80 22.19
CA TYR A 512 16.52 -15.12 22.82
C TYR A 512 17.27 -16.20 22.06
N ASP A 513 17.32 -17.39 22.67
CA ASP A 513 18.00 -18.54 22.11
C ASP A 513 17.14 -19.16 20.99
N HIS A 514 17.75 -19.46 19.87
CA HIS A 514 17.12 -20.12 18.73
C HIS A 514 17.59 -21.57 18.67
N PRO A 515 16.68 -22.56 18.74
CA PRO A 515 17.04 -23.97 18.64
C PRO A 515 17.49 -24.32 17.21
N GLU A 516 18.06 -25.50 17.05
CA GLU A 516 18.25 -26.12 15.74
C GLU A 516 16.90 -26.34 15.06
N LYS A 517 16.92 -26.22 13.73
CA LYS A 517 15.71 -26.44 12.92
C LYS A 517 15.31 -27.93 12.98
N PRO A 518 14.08 -28.27 13.34
CA PRO A 518 13.61 -29.65 13.22
C PRO A 518 13.63 -30.17 11.78
N ASP A 519 13.99 -31.42 11.61
CA ASP A 519 14.03 -32.04 10.27
C ASP A 519 12.63 -32.10 9.64
N GLY A 520 12.55 -31.73 8.36
CA GLY A 520 11.31 -31.84 7.57
C GLY A 520 10.21 -30.85 7.94
N CYS A 521 10.50 -29.81 8.75
CA CYS A 521 9.49 -28.82 9.18
C CYS A 521 9.20 -27.72 8.14
N GLU A 522 9.98 -27.62 7.04
CA GLU A 522 9.90 -26.52 6.08
C GLU A 522 8.51 -26.36 5.45
N ASP A 523 7.93 -27.48 5.02
CA ASP A 523 6.58 -27.48 4.43
C ASP A 523 5.54 -26.96 5.44
N GLY A 524 5.64 -27.38 6.71
CA GLY A 524 4.79 -26.92 7.79
C GLY A 524 4.98 -25.44 8.11
N ILE A 525 6.22 -24.93 8.11
CA ILE A 525 6.52 -23.50 8.27
C ILE A 525 5.79 -22.69 7.18
N ILE A 526 5.86 -23.13 5.94
CA ILE A 526 5.26 -22.44 4.79
C ILE A 526 3.72 -22.55 4.79
N LYS A 527 3.18 -23.67 5.23
CA LYS A 527 1.71 -23.86 5.36
C LYS A 527 1.12 -23.19 6.59
N GLY A 528 1.94 -22.75 7.53
CA GLY A 528 1.52 -21.97 8.68
C GLY A 528 1.48 -22.72 10.01
N LEU A 529 1.79 -24.05 10.05
CA LEU A 529 1.79 -24.84 11.29
C LEU A 529 2.72 -26.04 11.20
N TYR A 530 3.52 -26.27 12.21
CA TYR A 530 4.31 -27.51 12.35
C TYR A 530 4.50 -27.88 13.83
N LYS A 531 4.72 -29.19 14.10
CA LYS A 531 5.03 -29.68 15.44
C LYS A 531 6.48 -29.35 15.81
N LEU A 532 6.64 -28.57 16.88
CA LEU A 532 7.95 -28.16 17.40
C LEU A 532 8.49 -29.13 18.44
N LYS A 533 7.63 -29.63 19.32
CA LYS A 533 8.02 -30.54 20.40
C LYS A 533 6.98 -31.64 20.57
N GLU A 534 7.43 -32.86 20.49
CA GLU A 534 6.58 -34.04 20.72
C GLU A 534 6.44 -34.37 22.21
N ALA A 535 5.35 -35.03 22.56
CA ALA A 535 5.11 -35.67 23.85
C ALA A 535 4.47 -37.03 23.66
N GLU A 536 4.83 -38.01 24.49
CA GLU A 536 4.12 -39.29 24.51
C GLU A 536 2.75 -39.10 25.14
N ASN A 537 1.70 -39.53 24.42
CA ASN A 537 0.29 -39.42 24.86
C ASN A 537 -0.05 -38.03 25.43
N PRO A 538 0.01 -36.97 24.62
CA PRO A 538 -0.22 -35.63 25.09
C PRO A 538 -1.62 -35.44 25.64
N SER A 539 -1.74 -34.86 26.83
CA SER A 539 -3.02 -34.49 27.43
C SER A 539 -3.56 -33.19 26.85
N VAL A 540 -2.65 -32.30 26.41
CA VAL A 540 -2.98 -31.00 25.80
C VAL A 540 -1.99 -30.67 24.66
N ARG A 541 -2.46 -29.89 23.69
CA ARG A 541 -1.66 -29.29 22.62
C ARG A 541 -1.53 -27.79 22.83
N LEU A 542 -0.30 -27.30 22.89
CA LEU A 542 -0.01 -25.88 23.01
C LEU A 542 0.42 -25.34 21.64
N VAL A 543 -0.32 -24.38 21.10
CA VAL A 543 -0.03 -23.73 19.81
C VAL A 543 0.40 -22.29 20.10
N GLY A 544 1.56 -21.88 19.63
CA GLY A 544 2.03 -20.51 19.81
C GLY A 544 2.47 -19.86 18.51
N SER A 545 2.36 -18.54 18.42
CA SER A 545 2.92 -17.76 17.32
C SER A 545 3.86 -16.68 17.82
N GLY A 546 4.81 -16.25 16.98
CA GLY A 546 5.76 -15.20 17.32
C GLY A 546 6.45 -15.43 18.67
N SER A 547 6.72 -14.37 19.42
CA SER A 547 7.40 -14.46 20.72
C SER A 547 6.64 -15.30 21.76
N ILE A 548 5.32 -15.43 21.64
CA ILE A 548 4.49 -16.13 22.64
C ILE A 548 4.59 -17.65 22.50
N LEU A 549 5.05 -18.18 21.38
CA LEU A 549 5.43 -19.59 21.30
C LEU A 549 6.40 -19.99 22.41
N ARG A 550 7.30 -19.09 22.82
CA ARG A 550 8.25 -19.34 23.92
C ARG A 550 7.55 -19.47 25.28
N GLU A 551 6.46 -18.75 25.49
CA GLU A 551 5.64 -18.92 26.68
C GLU A 551 4.91 -20.28 26.67
N SER A 552 4.46 -20.74 25.49
CA SER A 552 3.91 -22.09 25.30
C SER A 552 4.98 -23.19 25.63
N VAL A 553 6.21 -23.00 25.18
CA VAL A 553 7.33 -23.93 25.52
C VAL A 553 7.60 -23.95 27.04
N LYS A 554 7.60 -22.78 27.70
CA LYS A 554 7.75 -22.70 29.15
C LYS A 554 6.57 -23.34 29.91
N ALA A 555 5.34 -23.22 29.36
CA ALA A 555 4.16 -23.81 29.96
C ALA A 555 4.24 -25.36 30.05
N VAL A 556 4.98 -26.03 29.16
CA VAL A 556 5.26 -27.48 29.26
C VAL A 556 5.94 -27.81 30.57
N GLU A 557 6.94 -27.03 30.99
CA GLU A 557 7.66 -27.24 32.27
C GLU A 557 6.73 -26.99 33.46
N VAL A 558 5.85 -25.99 33.36
CA VAL A 558 4.85 -25.71 34.40
C VAL A 558 3.87 -26.89 34.54
N LEU A 559 3.32 -27.37 33.42
CA LEU A 559 2.35 -28.49 33.37
C LEU A 559 2.96 -29.81 33.84
N SER A 560 4.24 -30.06 33.54
CA SER A 560 4.93 -31.29 33.96
C SER A 560 4.94 -31.49 35.48
N LYS A 561 4.94 -30.40 36.27
CA LYS A 561 4.85 -30.45 37.76
C LYS A 561 3.54 -31.07 38.25
N TYR A 562 2.51 -31.03 37.41
CA TYR A 562 1.18 -31.62 37.66
C TYR A 562 0.94 -32.89 36.87
N LYS A 563 2.00 -33.46 36.25
CA LYS A 563 1.95 -34.69 35.44
C LYS A 563 1.04 -34.56 34.20
N ILE A 564 0.89 -33.36 33.68
CA ILE A 564 0.18 -33.07 32.44
C ILE A 564 1.20 -33.02 31.30
N ASN A 565 1.11 -33.96 30.37
CA ASN A 565 1.96 -34.00 29.18
C ASN A 565 1.42 -33.05 28.12
N ALA A 566 2.30 -32.20 27.56
CA ALA A 566 1.93 -31.26 26.54
C ALA A 566 2.87 -31.33 25.34
N GLU A 567 2.34 -31.42 24.15
CA GLU A 567 3.09 -31.19 22.91
C GLU A 567 2.98 -29.73 22.48
N VAL A 568 3.98 -29.22 21.73
CA VAL A 568 4.05 -27.82 21.30
C VAL A 568 4.09 -27.72 19.78
N TRP A 569 3.27 -26.83 19.24
CA TRP A 569 3.17 -26.51 17.82
C TRP A 569 3.52 -25.04 17.59
N SER A 570 4.31 -24.78 16.55
CA SER A 570 4.55 -23.40 16.06
C SER A 570 3.56 -23.08 14.96
N ALA A 571 2.73 -22.05 15.19
CA ALA A 571 1.85 -21.49 14.18
C ALA A 571 2.51 -20.27 13.55
N THR A 572 3.18 -20.45 12.43
CA THR A 572 3.82 -19.37 11.69
C THR A 572 2.82 -18.50 10.94
N SER A 573 1.59 -18.97 10.67
CA SER A 573 0.54 -18.20 10.02
C SER A 573 -0.87 -18.75 10.22
N PHE A 574 -1.63 -18.14 11.11
CA PHE A 574 -3.07 -18.43 11.20
C PHE A 574 -3.84 -17.98 9.95
N ASN A 575 -3.38 -16.93 9.25
CA ASN A 575 -4.01 -16.44 8.02
C ASN A 575 -3.96 -17.49 6.89
N LEU A 576 -2.83 -18.17 6.72
CA LEU A 576 -2.69 -19.19 5.69
C LEU A 576 -3.45 -20.46 6.03
N LEU A 577 -3.48 -20.84 7.30
CA LEU A 577 -4.31 -21.97 7.77
C LEU A 577 -5.80 -21.72 7.51
N ARG A 578 -6.28 -20.50 7.81
CA ARG A 578 -7.66 -20.10 7.48
C ARG A 578 -7.91 -20.16 5.98
N LYS A 579 -6.99 -19.62 5.18
CA LYS A 579 -7.12 -19.59 3.71
C LYS A 579 -7.21 -20.99 3.12
N ASP A 580 -6.34 -21.91 3.56
CA ASP A 580 -6.38 -23.33 3.19
C ASP A 580 -7.74 -23.95 3.54
N GLY A 581 -8.23 -23.73 4.78
CA GLY A 581 -9.52 -24.21 5.21
C GLY A 581 -10.69 -23.73 4.34
N MET A 582 -10.71 -22.42 4.03
CA MET A 582 -11.74 -21.83 3.15
C MET A 582 -11.68 -22.37 1.71
N GLU A 583 -10.47 -22.59 1.17
CA GLU A 583 -10.29 -23.16 -0.16
C GLU A 583 -10.79 -24.60 -0.22
N VAL A 584 -10.45 -25.42 0.79
CA VAL A 584 -10.90 -26.82 0.92
C VAL A 584 -12.42 -26.89 1.10
N GLU A 585 -12.99 -26.09 1.98
CA GLU A 585 -14.44 -26.02 2.17
C GLU A 585 -15.16 -25.67 0.86
N ARG A 586 -14.67 -24.66 0.15
CA ARG A 586 -15.23 -24.27 -1.15
C ARG A 586 -15.14 -25.42 -2.16
N GLU A 587 -13.99 -26.10 -2.25
CA GLU A 587 -13.80 -27.19 -3.20
C GLU A 587 -14.76 -28.36 -2.89
N ASN A 588 -14.90 -28.74 -1.63
CA ASN A 588 -15.83 -29.79 -1.20
C ASN A 588 -17.29 -29.42 -1.53
N ARG A 589 -17.69 -28.19 -1.24
CA ARG A 589 -19.03 -27.68 -1.52
C ARG A 589 -19.35 -27.64 -3.02
N LEU A 590 -18.37 -27.33 -3.86
CA LEU A 590 -18.54 -27.30 -5.33
C LEU A 590 -18.46 -28.70 -5.96
N ASN A 591 -17.95 -29.69 -5.25
CA ASN A 591 -17.78 -31.06 -5.73
C ASN A 591 -18.38 -32.09 -4.72
N PRO A 592 -19.69 -32.01 -4.37
CA PRO A 592 -20.27 -32.74 -3.22
C PRO A 592 -20.29 -34.26 -3.40
N THR A 593 -20.01 -34.75 -4.60
CA THR A 593 -19.99 -36.20 -4.91
C THR A 593 -18.56 -36.76 -5.00
N LYS A 594 -17.52 -35.90 -4.88
CA LYS A 594 -16.14 -36.36 -4.81
C LYS A 594 -15.75 -36.65 -3.36
N GLU A 595 -14.67 -37.40 -3.19
CA GLU A 595 -14.04 -37.57 -1.88
C GLU A 595 -13.70 -36.19 -1.28
N ALA A 596 -14.15 -35.96 -0.05
CA ALA A 596 -13.93 -34.68 0.62
C ALA A 596 -12.45 -34.49 0.97
N LYS A 597 -11.89 -33.34 0.61
CA LYS A 597 -10.56 -32.93 1.07
C LYS A 597 -10.64 -32.49 2.53
N ILE A 598 -9.53 -32.62 3.23
CA ILE A 598 -9.39 -32.23 4.64
C ILE A 598 -8.44 -31.04 4.72
N PRO A 599 -8.81 -29.92 5.40
CA PRO A 599 -7.93 -28.78 5.63
C PRO A 599 -6.61 -29.19 6.29
N TYR A 600 -5.53 -28.49 5.97
CA TYR A 600 -4.22 -28.83 6.51
C TYR A 600 -4.22 -28.85 8.05
N VAL A 601 -4.77 -27.84 8.70
CA VAL A 601 -4.81 -27.76 10.17
C VAL A 601 -5.64 -28.89 10.78
N THR A 602 -6.78 -29.24 10.18
CA THR A 602 -7.63 -30.37 10.61
C THR A 602 -6.84 -31.69 10.55
N LYS A 603 -6.10 -31.89 9.45
CA LYS A 603 -5.27 -33.08 9.27
C LYS A 603 -4.17 -33.20 10.34
N GLN A 604 -3.58 -32.07 10.77
CA GLN A 604 -2.54 -32.07 11.79
C GLN A 604 -3.05 -32.46 13.18
N PHE A 605 -4.32 -32.23 13.47
CA PHE A 605 -4.93 -32.46 14.79
C PHE A 605 -5.94 -33.62 14.83
N SER A 606 -6.10 -34.35 13.73
CA SER A 606 -7.13 -35.39 13.58
C SER A 606 -6.84 -36.73 14.31
N ASP A 607 -5.66 -36.88 14.91
CA ASP A 607 -5.23 -38.12 15.57
C ASP A 607 -5.89 -38.34 16.95
N SER A 608 -6.41 -37.28 17.57
CA SER A 608 -7.08 -37.36 18.88
C SER A 608 -7.96 -36.13 19.14
N ASP A 609 -8.85 -36.24 20.16
CA ASP A 609 -9.69 -35.15 20.67
C ASP A 609 -9.00 -34.31 21.76
N THR A 610 -7.66 -34.34 21.77
CA THR A 610 -6.84 -33.59 22.74
C THR A 610 -7.11 -32.07 22.66
N PRO A 611 -7.42 -31.39 23.81
CA PRO A 611 -7.69 -29.98 23.83
C PRO A 611 -6.50 -29.17 23.31
N ILE A 612 -6.78 -28.06 22.61
CA ILE A 612 -5.79 -27.18 22.01
C ILE A 612 -5.85 -25.78 22.65
N ILE A 613 -4.73 -25.30 23.14
CA ILE A 613 -4.57 -23.94 23.67
C ILE A 613 -3.68 -23.15 22.71
N ALA A 614 -4.27 -22.21 21.99
CA ALA A 614 -3.53 -21.30 21.12
C ALA A 614 -3.23 -19.99 21.82
N SER A 615 -2.02 -19.48 21.66
CA SER A 615 -1.56 -18.22 22.27
C SER A 615 -0.80 -17.37 21.26
N THR A 616 -1.04 -16.05 21.28
CA THR A 616 -0.45 -15.10 20.35
C THR A 616 -0.23 -13.73 20.99
N ASP A 617 0.72 -12.96 20.47
CA ASP A 617 0.96 -11.57 20.90
C ASP A 617 0.04 -10.56 20.19
N TYR A 618 -0.93 -11.05 19.45
CA TYR A 618 -1.96 -10.29 18.76
C TYR A 618 -3.33 -10.52 19.40
N MET A 619 -4.33 -9.75 18.97
CA MET A 619 -5.70 -9.96 19.44
C MET A 619 -6.18 -11.39 19.13
N ARG A 620 -7.05 -11.94 19.99
CA ARG A 620 -7.51 -13.34 19.90
C ARG A 620 -8.10 -13.69 18.53
N SER A 621 -8.74 -12.73 17.87
CA SER A 621 -9.33 -12.94 16.54
C SER A 621 -8.31 -13.42 15.50
N TYR A 622 -7.00 -13.19 15.70
CA TYR A 622 -5.95 -13.71 14.81
C TYR A 622 -5.86 -15.24 14.86
N ALA A 623 -5.87 -15.83 16.03
CA ALA A 623 -5.85 -17.30 16.17
C ALA A 623 -7.25 -17.93 16.10
N GLU A 624 -8.32 -17.18 16.47
CA GLU A 624 -9.70 -17.65 16.39
C GLU A 624 -10.15 -18.02 14.97
N GLN A 625 -9.56 -17.45 13.95
CA GLN A 625 -9.98 -17.66 12.56
C GLN A 625 -9.82 -19.11 12.05
N ILE A 626 -9.06 -19.96 12.75
CA ILE A 626 -8.95 -21.40 12.40
C ILE A 626 -9.92 -22.30 13.15
N ARG A 627 -10.68 -21.77 14.12
CA ARG A 627 -11.65 -22.54 14.92
C ARG A 627 -12.62 -23.41 14.09
N PRO A 628 -13.17 -22.94 12.94
CA PRO A 628 -14.07 -23.76 12.12
C PRO A 628 -13.45 -25.05 11.55
N TYR A 629 -12.11 -25.14 11.57
CA TYR A 629 -11.34 -26.25 11.01
C TYR A 629 -10.70 -27.15 12.09
N ILE A 630 -11.10 -26.97 13.35
CA ILE A 630 -10.59 -27.74 14.50
C ILE A 630 -11.77 -28.48 15.14
N ASP A 631 -11.65 -29.80 15.21
CA ASP A 631 -12.69 -30.66 15.79
C ASP A 631 -12.59 -30.79 17.32
N SER A 632 -11.39 -30.58 17.88
CA SER A 632 -11.12 -30.63 19.32
C SER A 632 -11.57 -29.36 20.03
N GLU A 633 -11.70 -29.40 21.38
CA GLU A 633 -11.85 -28.15 22.16
C GLU A 633 -10.68 -27.19 21.91
N TYR A 634 -11.01 -25.95 21.56
CA TYR A 634 -10.04 -24.95 21.16
C TYR A 634 -10.17 -23.65 21.96
N TYR A 635 -9.13 -23.29 22.70
CA TYR A 635 -9.06 -22.10 23.53
C TYR A 635 -8.00 -21.15 23.00
N VAL A 636 -8.30 -19.84 23.00
CA VAL A 636 -7.39 -18.83 22.45
C VAL A 636 -7.08 -17.78 23.50
N LEU A 637 -5.79 -17.52 23.70
CA LEU A 637 -5.24 -16.43 24.49
C LEU A 637 -4.59 -15.42 23.56
N GLY A 638 -4.84 -14.12 23.79
CA GLY A 638 -4.34 -13.04 22.95
C GLY A 638 -4.41 -11.68 23.66
N THR A 639 -3.97 -10.64 22.98
CA THR A 639 -3.74 -9.31 23.56
C THR A 639 -4.84 -8.32 23.17
N ASP A 640 -6.09 -8.64 23.44
CA ASP A 640 -7.22 -7.73 23.21
C ASP A 640 -7.09 -6.52 24.15
N GLY A 641 -7.24 -5.30 23.61
CA GLY A 641 -7.11 -4.03 24.33
C GLY A 641 -6.04 -3.12 23.73
N TYR A 642 -5.78 -2.00 24.39
CA TYR A 642 -4.71 -1.06 24.01
C TYR A 642 -3.34 -1.54 24.51
N GLY A 643 -2.27 -1.01 23.89
CA GLY A 643 -0.91 -1.19 24.39
C GLY A 643 -0.71 -0.63 25.81
N ARG A 644 0.28 -1.15 26.51
CA ARG A 644 0.65 -0.74 27.88
C ARG A 644 2.15 -0.62 27.99
N SER A 645 2.63 0.34 28.79
CA SER A 645 4.08 0.52 29.03
C SER A 645 4.47 -0.20 30.31
N ASP A 646 5.15 -1.35 30.15
CA ASP A 646 5.70 -2.14 31.27
C ASP A 646 6.79 -3.10 30.74
N SER A 647 7.34 -3.95 31.63
CA SER A 647 8.21 -5.06 31.22
C SER A 647 7.44 -6.11 30.41
N ARG A 648 8.13 -6.92 29.61
CA ARG A 648 7.51 -8.01 28.82
C ARG A 648 6.77 -9.00 29.72
N GLU A 649 7.37 -9.33 30.86
CA GLU A 649 6.80 -10.25 31.86
C GLU A 649 5.49 -9.71 32.42
N SER A 650 5.47 -8.43 32.84
CA SER A 650 4.27 -7.77 33.35
C SER A 650 3.18 -7.67 32.27
N LEU A 651 3.55 -7.31 31.04
CA LEU A 651 2.60 -7.21 29.92
C LEU A 651 1.99 -8.57 29.56
N ARG A 652 2.80 -9.63 29.50
CA ARG A 652 2.31 -11.00 29.23
C ARG A 652 1.38 -11.49 30.33
N SER A 653 1.69 -11.19 31.58
CA SER A 653 0.81 -11.47 32.70
C SER A 653 -0.45 -10.61 32.66
N PHE A 654 -0.35 -9.32 32.30
CA PHE A 654 -1.50 -8.43 32.17
C PHE A 654 -2.48 -8.92 31.11
N PHE A 655 -2.00 -9.35 29.95
CA PHE A 655 -2.83 -9.87 28.84
C PHE A 655 -3.13 -11.37 28.96
N GLU A 656 -2.69 -12.03 30.04
CA GLU A 656 -2.99 -13.45 30.31
C GLU A 656 -2.45 -14.43 29.26
N ILE A 657 -1.27 -14.11 28.71
CA ILE A 657 -0.60 -14.91 27.67
C ILE A 657 0.77 -15.43 28.09
N ASP A 658 1.11 -15.33 29.37
CA ASP A 658 2.32 -15.91 29.95
C ASP A 658 2.18 -17.43 30.15
N ALA A 659 3.28 -18.08 30.51
CA ALA A 659 3.32 -19.54 30.71
C ALA A 659 2.34 -20.03 31.80
N ASN A 660 2.10 -19.23 32.84
CA ASN A 660 1.18 -19.60 33.92
C ASN A 660 -0.28 -19.56 33.44
N ASN A 661 -0.67 -18.54 32.72
CA ASN A 661 -2.03 -18.42 32.16
C ASN A 661 -2.29 -19.47 31.07
N ILE A 662 -1.29 -19.78 30.22
CA ILE A 662 -1.38 -20.88 29.25
C ILE A 662 -1.59 -22.22 29.98
N ALA A 663 -0.80 -22.51 31.04
CA ALA A 663 -0.94 -23.72 31.83
C ALA A 663 -2.28 -23.80 32.59
N ALA A 664 -2.75 -22.67 33.14
CA ALA A 664 -4.05 -22.59 33.80
C ALA A 664 -5.20 -22.86 32.81
N THR A 665 -5.13 -22.32 31.59
CA THR A 665 -6.12 -22.57 30.53
C THR A 665 -6.10 -24.03 30.09
N ALA A 666 -4.92 -24.66 30.02
CA ALA A 666 -4.79 -26.09 29.76
C ALA A 666 -5.44 -26.93 30.87
N ALA A 667 -5.21 -26.60 32.13
CA ALA A 667 -5.85 -27.24 33.27
C ALA A 667 -7.39 -27.05 33.24
N TYR A 668 -7.86 -25.86 32.85
CA TYR A 668 -9.30 -25.60 32.65
C TYR A 668 -9.90 -26.50 31.56
N ALA A 669 -9.22 -26.64 30.44
CA ALA A 669 -9.67 -27.50 29.35
C ALA A 669 -9.79 -28.97 29.80
N LEU A 670 -8.79 -29.48 30.51
CA LEU A 670 -8.80 -30.85 31.08
C LEU A 670 -9.89 -31.03 32.12
N PHE A 671 -10.16 -30.03 32.97
CA PHE A 671 -11.27 -30.06 33.91
C PHE A 671 -12.64 -30.10 33.18
N LYS A 672 -12.81 -29.31 32.14
CA LYS A 672 -14.02 -29.31 31.31
C LYS A 672 -14.24 -30.65 30.61
N LYS A 673 -13.16 -31.30 30.17
CA LYS A 673 -13.19 -32.63 29.56
C LYS A 673 -13.43 -33.72 30.58
N GLY A 674 -13.15 -33.49 31.87
CA GLY A 674 -13.29 -34.47 32.98
C GLY A 674 -12.01 -35.28 33.26
N ASP A 675 -10.89 -34.91 32.66
CA ASP A 675 -9.60 -35.61 32.84
C ASP A 675 -8.92 -35.27 34.18
N ILE A 676 -9.22 -34.09 34.76
CA ILE A 676 -8.81 -33.69 36.12
C ILE A 676 -10.04 -33.25 36.94
N ASP A 677 -9.95 -33.40 38.27
CA ASP A 677 -11.03 -33.05 39.16
C ASP A 677 -10.98 -31.57 39.63
N LYS A 678 -12.06 -31.16 40.34
CA LYS A 678 -12.17 -29.80 40.91
C LYS A 678 -11.07 -29.45 41.91
N LYS A 679 -10.50 -30.43 42.64
CA LYS A 679 -9.44 -30.16 43.61
C LYS A 679 -8.14 -29.92 42.91
N GLU A 680 -7.84 -30.66 41.86
CA GLU A 680 -6.66 -30.53 41.02
C GLU A 680 -6.62 -29.19 40.32
N VAL A 681 -7.69 -28.80 39.62
CA VAL A 681 -7.71 -27.49 38.93
C VAL A 681 -7.62 -26.34 39.90
N ASN A 682 -8.30 -26.37 41.05
CA ASN A 682 -8.18 -25.33 42.09
C ASN A 682 -6.77 -25.24 42.68
N LYS A 683 -6.10 -26.38 42.88
CA LYS A 683 -4.71 -26.42 43.32
C LYS A 683 -3.78 -25.75 42.29
N ILE A 684 -3.92 -26.13 41.03
CA ILE A 684 -3.12 -25.55 39.93
C ILE A 684 -3.29 -24.04 39.89
N TYR A 685 -4.54 -23.53 39.86
CA TYR A 685 -4.83 -22.09 39.85
C TYR A 685 -4.22 -21.34 41.03
N LYS A 686 -4.33 -21.92 42.24
CA LYS A 686 -3.71 -21.33 43.44
C LYS A 686 -2.18 -21.32 43.37
N ASP A 687 -1.58 -22.42 42.93
CA ASP A 687 -0.13 -22.56 42.84
C ASP A 687 0.46 -21.61 41.77
N LEU A 688 -0.29 -21.35 40.70
CA LEU A 688 0.09 -20.43 39.58
C LEU A 688 -0.23 -18.97 39.90
N GLY A 689 -0.94 -18.67 40.99
CA GLY A 689 -1.28 -17.30 41.38
C GLY A 689 -2.30 -16.65 40.44
N ILE A 690 -3.23 -17.43 39.87
CA ILE A 690 -4.28 -16.90 38.97
C ILE A 690 -5.27 -16.05 39.76
N ASP A 691 -5.36 -14.76 39.44
CA ASP A 691 -6.26 -13.80 40.07
C ASP A 691 -7.57 -13.67 39.26
N ALA A 692 -8.64 -14.28 39.76
CA ALA A 692 -9.95 -14.21 39.16
C ALA A 692 -10.65 -12.83 39.32
N SER A 693 -10.10 -11.94 40.15
CA SER A 693 -10.65 -10.57 40.35
C SER A 693 -10.05 -9.53 39.39
N LYS A 694 -9.05 -9.92 38.64
CA LYS A 694 -8.40 -9.05 37.65
C LYS A 694 -9.40 -8.59 36.58
N PRO A 695 -9.48 -7.27 36.30
CA PRO A 695 -10.37 -6.79 35.22
C PRO A 695 -9.91 -7.26 33.84
N ASN A 696 -10.84 -7.37 32.92
CA ASN A 696 -10.53 -7.73 31.53
C ASN A 696 -9.60 -6.65 30.91
N PRO A 697 -8.48 -7.03 30.27
CA PRO A 697 -7.53 -6.09 29.68
C PRO A 697 -8.13 -5.07 28.69
N TRP A 698 -9.23 -5.35 28.04
CA TRP A 698 -9.88 -4.40 27.13
C TRP A 698 -10.79 -3.37 27.81
N GLU A 699 -11.06 -3.55 29.10
CA GLU A 699 -11.94 -2.67 29.89
C GLU A 699 -11.15 -1.61 30.67
N VAL A 700 -9.82 -1.70 30.72
CA VAL A 700 -8.96 -0.84 31.54
C VAL A 700 -7.91 -0.11 30.73
#